data_c8c5ac780bc4cd2b2cd18090639a24e7
#
_entry.id   c8c5ac780bc4cd2b2cd18090639a24e7
#
_cell.length_a   1.000
_cell.length_b   1.000
_cell.length_c   1.000
_cell.angle_alpha   90.00
_cell.angle_beta   90.00
_cell.angle_gamma   90.00
#
_symmetry.space_group_name_H-M   'P 1'
#
loop_
_entity.id
_entity.type
_entity.pdbx_description
1 polymer ?
#
loop_
_entity_poly.entity_id
_entity_poly.type
_entity_poly.pdbx_seq_one_letter_code
_entity_poly.pdbx_strand_id
1 'polypeptide(L)'
;MSYACIEQHNGEPAIMIDGAAYPPMGMTTHIQKPAYLKSLGEAGFRIFFIPAVTRWFDPGEKYTDENGVERTAPNGIDQFRKDAEMLLEQVPDAYIMARLYLNPPPSWVESHKDELMRYNDGSTQKAILASNDKLYTLPGMYSLCSEEWRKDCDKALGEFFDEMDGLPFADRIIGYFLGAAGTNEWYPINPLTDYKKNIYGDFSSAFKKEYSGFLRKKYGTKEALRRAWRKPDATFENPIIPDMDSRIFTNVDNRILDAMLHYEDAAREIGKKIELNPEHKANLGVFLNADNYQYVADFYNAWHQGTANTIIHFAQTVKKRYNGKLVGAFYGSYGCTDFFDFSTAEATLSIMDSGAVDFLAAPGVYNNREPGGYVAQREMNDSFRLRNQIYVAEEDSRTHRENDFYRDAMGLYTVKDSITTLKRDFARNLCEETYAWWLDQHEGGGRYMDEDLYKLFRRENEVAKFAYSLDRTKTTDIAVIYDQESVHYVSQNTSTMMLDYYRTSDLGRIGAPVDFYFHNDMANPKMKDYKLYLMVNVFCLTDEEREAIRRKAAHNHAVVVWLYAPGFINPNAEKRMSNENIEKTIGISVARLDETRSPRFRVIPEDHPALKFADRDRRYGYIDRDVHSNVWLGTVLTPPYMNPSFFIDDKDADILGRYCIDGKPALAMKETGGFTSVYCAPQILRSELIASFAEFAGCHLYTHTDDCVFANRNFVTIHAAFTGKRTVYFPEECSPYEVYEKRFYGHNVRQIEVSMHLGDTLMFSLRGEC
;
A
#
# COMPACT_ATOMS: atom_id res chain seq x y z
N MET A 1 8.21 -27.23 19.77
CA MET A 1 7.70 -26.34 18.72
C MET A 1 8.58 -25.10 18.68
N SER A 2 9.01 -24.67 17.50
CA SER A 2 9.77 -23.42 17.36
C SER A 2 8.93 -22.24 17.83
N TYR A 3 9.56 -21.30 18.52
CA TYR A 3 8.98 -20.04 18.97
C TYR A 3 9.33 -18.93 17.99
N ALA A 4 8.33 -18.30 17.41
CA ALA A 4 8.51 -17.20 16.48
C ALA A 4 7.71 -15.95 16.90
N CYS A 5 8.34 -14.79 16.80
CA CYS A 5 7.75 -13.50 17.20
C CYS A 5 8.37 -12.34 16.42
N ILE A 6 7.82 -11.14 16.55
CA ILE A 6 8.46 -9.91 16.13
C ILE A 6 9.07 -9.24 17.36
N GLU A 7 10.36 -9.02 17.34
CA GLU A 7 11.08 -8.33 18.41
C GLU A 7 12.08 -7.30 17.85
N GLN A 8 12.47 -6.37 18.69
CA GLN A 8 13.51 -5.40 18.35
C GLN A 8 14.87 -6.10 18.21
N HIS A 9 15.49 -5.95 17.05
CA HIS A 9 16.81 -6.47 16.75
C HIS A 9 17.67 -5.36 16.14
N ASN A 10 18.72 -4.97 16.82
CA ASN A 10 19.64 -3.91 16.39
C ASN A 10 18.94 -2.61 15.98
N GLY A 11 17.90 -2.20 16.74
CA GLY A 11 17.20 -0.92 16.58
C GLY A 11 15.90 -0.96 15.78
N GLU A 12 15.59 -2.08 15.10
CA GLU A 12 14.37 -2.22 14.28
C GLU A 12 13.68 -3.56 14.52
N PRO A 13 12.34 -3.67 14.29
CA PRO A 13 11.64 -4.93 14.39
C PRO A 13 12.18 -5.97 13.39
N ALA A 14 12.22 -7.23 13.82
CA ALA A 14 12.63 -8.35 12.99
C ALA A 14 11.84 -9.62 13.32
N ILE A 15 11.75 -10.55 12.37
CA ILE A 15 11.29 -11.92 12.64
C ILE A 15 12.37 -12.62 13.45
N MET A 16 12.00 -13.06 14.64
CA MET A 16 12.83 -13.89 15.52
C MET A 16 12.28 -15.30 15.54
N ILE A 17 13.15 -16.28 15.35
CA ILE A 17 12.80 -17.70 15.48
C ILE A 17 13.81 -18.34 16.44
N ASP A 18 13.32 -18.87 17.56
CA ASP A 18 14.15 -19.47 18.61
C ASP A 18 15.31 -18.56 19.05
N GLY A 19 15.05 -17.23 19.08
CA GLY A 19 16.01 -16.21 19.49
C GLY A 19 16.98 -15.75 18.40
N ALA A 20 16.91 -16.30 17.19
CA ALA A 20 17.72 -15.84 16.05
C ALA A 20 16.91 -14.92 15.13
N ALA A 21 17.52 -13.80 14.68
CA ALA A 21 16.91 -12.89 13.73
C ALA A 21 17.05 -13.41 12.29
N TYR A 22 15.96 -13.32 11.54
CA TYR A 22 15.93 -13.72 10.12
C TYR A 22 15.79 -12.50 9.22
N PRO A 23 16.71 -12.32 8.24
CA PRO A 23 16.68 -11.21 7.31
C PRO A 23 15.47 -11.28 6.35
N PRO A 24 15.14 -10.18 5.62
CA PRO A 24 13.92 -10.03 4.82
C PRO A 24 13.95 -10.83 3.51
N MET A 25 14.19 -12.14 3.60
CA MET A 25 14.31 -13.04 2.46
C MET A 25 13.38 -14.26 2.64
N GLY A 26 12.08 -14.05 2.41
CA GLY A 26 11.08 -15.11 2.34
C GLY A 26 10.82 -15.56 0.91
N MET A 27 10.22 -16.73 0.73
CA MET A 27 9.85 -17.28 -0.57
C MET A 27 8.41 -17.81 -0.55
N THR A 28 7.64 -17.44 -1.54
CA THR A 28 6.37 -18.07 -1.84
C THR A 28 6.45 -18.68 -3.23
N THR A 29 6.35 -20.02 -3.31
CA THR A 29 6.30 -20.70 -4.60
C THR A 29 5.13 -21.64 -4.69
N HIS A 30 4.42 -21.58 -5.82
CA HIS A 30 3.35 -22.51 -6.19
C HIS A 30 3.90 -23.71 -6.96
N ILE A 31 5.20 -23.71 -7.24
CA ILE A 31 5.89 -24.75 -8.00
C ILE A 31 6.72 -25.60 -7.06
N GLN A 32 6.16 -26.71 -6.65
CA GLN A 32 6.80 -27.66 -5.75
C GLN A 32 7.63 -28.68 -6.53
N LYS A 33 8.78 -28.23 -7.09
CA LYS A 33 9.74 -29.09 -7.77
C LYS A 33 10.99 -29.27 -6.91
N PRO A 34 11.42 -30.52 -6.57
CA PRO A 34 12.56 -30.77 -5.67
C PRO A 34 13.83 -30.00 -6.05
N ALA A 35 14.24 -30.06 -7.33
CA ALA A 35 15.45 -29.39 -7.79
C ALA A 35 15.36 -27.85 -7.63
N TYR A 36 14.18 -27.26 -7.84
CA TYR A 36 13.98 -25.84 -7.66
C TYR A 36 14.05 -25.43 -6.18
N LEU A 37 13.35 -26.16 -5.31
CA LEU A 37 13.40 -25.93 -3.86
C LEU A 37 14.84 -26.06 -3.33
N LYS A 38 15.58 -27.05 -3.80
CA LYS A 38 16.99 -27.20 -3.46
C LYS A 38 17.82 -25.97 -3.84
N SER A 39 17.67 -25.48 -5.08
CA SER A 39 18.37 -24.27 -5.55
C SER A 39 18.03 -23.03 -4.74
N LEU A 40 16.77 -22.85 -4.36
CA LEU A 40 16.32 -21.76 -3.47
C LEU A 40 16.95 -21.90 -2.07
N GLY A 41 16.98 -23.11 -1.52
CA GLY A 41 17.65 -23.38 -0.25
C GLY A 41 19.15 -23.09 -0.30
N GLU A 42 19.84 -23.50 -1.37
CA GLU A 42 21.24 -23.18 -1.63
C GLU A 42 21.49 -21.68 -1.87
N ALA A 43 20.49 -20.95 -2.36
CA ALA A 43 20.53 -19.49 -2.47
C ALA A 43 20.30 -18.78 -1.12
N GLY A 44 19.94 -19.52 -0.05
CA GLY A 44 19.87 -19.00 1.31
C GLY A 44 18.46 -18.78 1.86
N PHE A 45 17.41 -19.04 1.10
CA PHE A 45 16.04 -18.95 1.60
C PHE A 45 15.79 -19.98 2.70
N ARG A 46 15.12 -19.52 3.80
CA ARG A 46 14.80 -20.37 4.97
C ARG A 46 13.36 -20.26 5.43
N ILE A 47 12.64 -19.20 5.08
CA ILE A 47 11.22 -19.03 5.39
C ILE A 47 10.42 -19.19 4.10
N PHE A 48 9.56 -20.21 4.06
CA PHE A 48 8.73 -20.52 2.90
C PHE A 48 7.25 -20.42 3.26
N PHE A 49 6.50 -19.72 2.41
CA PHE A 49 5.05 -19.61 2.53
C PHE A 49 4.40 -20.68 1.67
N ILE A 50 3.72 -21.63 2.30
CA ILE A 50 3.10 -22.77 1.62
C ILE A 50 1.58 -22.68 1.76
N PRO A 51 0.81 -22.84 0.66
CA PRO A 51 -0.64 -22.88 0.71
C PRO A 51 -1.16 -24.02 1.62
N ALA A 52 -2.11 -23.70 2.48
CA ALA A 52 -2.76 -24.62 3.37
C ALA A 52 -4.27 -24.41 3.32
N VAL A 53 -4.99 -25.36 2.77
CA VAL A 53 -6.45 -25.34 2.70
C VAL A 53 -7.00 -26.18 3.83
N THR A 54 -7.91 -25.64 4.61
CA THR A 54 -8.59 -26.35 5.68
C THR A 54 -9.50 -27.44 5.08
N ARG A 55 -9.86 -28.47 5.86
CA ARG A 55 -10.87 -29.47 5.46
C ARG A 55 -12.29 -28.91 5.36
N TRP A 56 -12.43 -27.62 5.45
CA TRP A 56 -13.66 -26.91 5.12
C TRP A 56 -14.20 -27.32 3.73
N PHE A 57 -13.30 -27.47 2.75
CA PHE A 57 -13.61 -28.20 1.52
C PHE A 57 -13.56 -29.70 1.83
N ASP A 58 -14.72 -30.35 1.92
CA ASP A 58 -14.79 -31.80 2.11
C ASP A 58 -14.05 -32.51 0.96
N PRO A 59 -13.15 -33.48 1.25
CA PRO A 59 -12.52 -34.27 0.21
C PRO A 59 -13.57 -34.92 -0.68
N GLY A 60 -13.65 -34.48 -1.91
CA GLY A 60 -14.65 -34.96 -2.86
C GLY A 60 -15.81 -33.99 -3.14
N GLU A 61 -15.85 -32.84 -2.48
CA GLU A 61 -16.81 -31.81 -2.85
C GLU A 61 -16.56 -31.35 -4.30
N LYS A 62 -17.63 -31.33 -5.08
CA LYS A 62 -17.57 -30.91 -6.45
C LYS A 62 -17.87 -29.41 -6.55
N TYR A 63 -17.09 -28.71 -7.38
CA TYR A 63 -17.30 -27.30 -7.69
C TYR A 63 -17.16 -27.08 -9.19
N THR A 64 -17.70 -25.97 -9.68
CA THR A 64 -17.57 -25.57 -11.08
C THR A 64 -16.45 -24.52 -11.20
N ASP A 65 -15.46 -24.77 -12.06
CA ASP A 65 -14.39 -23.82 -12.34
C ASP A 65 -14.87 -22.63 -13.21
N GLU A 66 -13.98 -21.68 -13.45
CA GLU A 66 -14.23 -20.47 -14.26
C GLU A 66 -14.70 -20.78 -15.70
N ASN A 67 -14.31 -21.95 -16.23
CA ASN A 67 -14.68 -22.40 -17.57
C ASN A 67 -15.98 -23.21 -17.58
N GLY A 68 -16.69 -23.31 -16.44
CA GLY A 68 -17.91 -24.11 -16.32
C GLY A 68 -17.66 -25.62 -16.20
N VAL A 69 -16.42 -26.05 -15.94
CA VAL A 69 -16.05 -27.48 -15.83
C VAL A 69 -16.19 -27.95 -14.39
N GLU A 70 -16.90 -29.07 -14.19
CA GLU A 70 -17.00 -29.70 -12.86
C GLU A 70 -15.62 -30.24 -12.42
N ARG A 71 -15.18 -29.86 -11.24
CA ARG A 71 -13.93 -30.26 -10.59
C ARG A 71 -14.24 -30.86 -9.22
N THR A 72 -13.28 -31.58 -8.68
CA THR A 72 -13.31 -32.06 -7.29
C THR A 72 -12.36 -31.24 -6.45
N ALA A 73 -12.81 -30.76 -5.30
CA ALA A 73 -11.97 -29.99 -4.39
C ALA A 73 -10.74 -30.82 -3.95
N PRO A 74 -9.56 -30.21 -3.91
CA PRO A 74 -8.37 -30.89 -3.42
C PRO A 74 -8.51 -31.17 -1.91
N ASN A 75 -7.95 -32.28 -1.46
CA ASN A 75 -7.72 -32.50 -0.04
C ASN A 75 -6.58 -31.58 0.42
N GLY A 76 -6.93 -30.46 1.06
CA GLY A 76 -6.00 -29.37 1.31
C GLY A 76 -4.86 -29.72 2.27
N ILE A 77 -5.12 -30.46 3.36
CA ILE A 77 -4.09 -30.78 4.34
C ILE A 77 -3.09 -31.84 3.83
N ASP A 78 -3.55 -32.79 3.04
CA ASP A 78 -2.66 -33.80 2.45
C ASP A 78 -1.75 -33.17 1.39
N GLN A 79 -2.25 -32.17 0.63
CA GLN A 79 -1.41 -31.42 -0.28
C GLN A 79 -0.37 -30.58 0.47
N PHE A 80 -0.78 -29.85 1.51
CA PHE A 80 0.14 -29.11 2.37
C PHE A 80 1.23 -30.01 2.96
N ARG A 81 0.85 -31.21 3.46
CA ARG A 81 1.82 -32.18 3.99
C ARG A 81 2.83 -32.60 2.95
N LYS A 82 2.39 -32.97 1.73
CA LYS A 82 3.30 -33.34 0.64
C LYS A 82 4.26 -32.24 0.26
N ASP A 83 3.75 -31.01 0.16
CA ASP A 83 4.56 -29.85 -0.22
C ASP A 83 5.58 -29.49 0.87
N ALA A 84 5.17 -29.57 2.14
CA ALA A 84 6.03 -29.35 3.29
C ALA A 84 7.12 -30.43 3.43
N GLU A 85 6.76 -31.71 3.28
CA GLU A 85 7.71 -32.84 3.30
C GLU A 85 8.73 -32.71 2.17
N MET A 86 8.28 -32.40 0.95
CA MET A 86 9.16 -32.15 -0.20
C MET A 86 10.12 -30.98 0.06
N LEU A 87 9.61 -29.87 0.62
CA LEU A 87 10.46 -28.74 1.01
C LEU A 87 11.52 -29.15 2.02
N LEU A 88 11.13 -29.80 3.11
CA LEU A 88 12.03 -30.19 4.20
C LEU A 88 13.02 -31.29 3.81
N GLU A 89 12.69 -32.13 2.82
CA GLU A 89 13.63 -33.06 2.23
C GLU A 89 14.75 -32.32 1.48
N GLN A 90 14.44 -31.23 0.76
CA GLN A 90 15.40 -30.45 -0.01
C GLN A 90 16.11 -29.36 0.81
N VAL A 91 15.42 -28.79 1.83
CA VAL A 91 15.90 -27.70 2.69
C VAL A 91 15.58 -28.06 4.15
N PRO A 92 16.37 -28.94 4.78
CA PRO A 92 16.03 -29.50 6.11
C PRO A 92 15.95 -28.48 7.24
N ASP A 93 16.59 -27.32 7.08
CA ASP A 93 16.59 -26.19 8.03
C ASP A 93 15.56 -25.11 7.68
N ALA A 94 14.65 -25.37 6.73
CA ALA A 94 13.56 -24.45 6.40
C ALA A 94 12.51 -24.34 7.51
N TYR A 95 11.87 -23.18 7.57
CA TYR A 95 10.68 -22.89 8.34
C TYR A 95 9.50 -22.62 7.41
N ILE A 96 8.30 -22.93 7.89
CA ILE A 96 7.07 -22.87 7.11
C ILE A 96 6.12 -21.86 7.72
N MET A 97 5.66 -20.91 6.88
CA MET A 97 4.50 -20.07 7.13
C MET A 97 3.32 -20.68 6.35
N ALA A 98 2.33 -21.23 7.05
CA ALA A 98 1.16 -21.82 6.41
C ALA A 98 0.18 -20.74 5.93
N ARG A 99 -0.04 -20.63 4.61
CA ARG A 99 -1.01 -19.70 4.02
C ARG A 99 -2.40 -20.32 4.09
N LEU A 100 -3.21 -19.86 5.06
CA LEU A 100 -4.56 -20.36 5.28
C LEU A 100 -5.56 -19.69 4.34
N TYR A 101 -6.26 -20.48 3.55
CA TYR A 101 -7.36 -20.02 2.71
C TYR A 101 -8.69 -20.31 3.40
N LEU A 102 -9.39 -19.24 3.81
CA LEU A 102 -10.55 -19.30 4.69
C LEU A 102 -11.89 -19.22 3.95
N ASN A 103 -11.88 -19.24 2.63
CA ASN A 103 -13.09 -19.19 1.82
C ASN A 103 -14.03 -20.36 2.15
N PRO A 104 -15.36 -20.12 2.24
CA PRO A 104 -16.31 -21.21 2.46
C PRO A 104 -16.48 -22.06 1.19
N PRO A 105 -16.78 -23.34 1.33
CA PRO A 105 -17.05 -24.20 0.17
C PRO A 105 -18.39 -23.87 -0.49
N PRO A 106 -18.58 -24.24 -1.77
CA PRO A 106 -19.84 -24.03 -2.50
C PRO A 106 -21.07 -24.55 -1.77
N SER A 107 -20.97 -25.71 -1.12
CA SER A 107 -22.06 -26.31 -0.32
C SER A 107 -22.48 -25.44 0.86
N TRP A 108 -21.53 -24.80 1.55
CA TRP A 108 -21.84 -23.83 2.60
C TRP A 108 -22.59 -22.62 2.04
N VAL A 109 -22.13 -22.06 0.92
CA VAL A 109 -22.76 -20.90 0.25
C VAL A 109 -24.18 -21.25 -0.19
N GLU A 110 -24.41 -22.45 -0.72
CA GLU A 110 -25.73 -22.91 -1.12
C GLU A 110 -26.71 -23.07 0.05
N SER A 111 -26.21 -23.48 1.21
CA SER A 111 -27.02 -23.66 2.42
C SER A 111 -27.21 -22.38 3.25
N HIS A 112 -26.36 -21.35 3.05
CA HIS A 112 -26.37 -20.11 3.79
C HIS A 112 -26.63 -18.88 2.90
N LYS A 113 -27.64 -18.95 2.06
CA LYS A 113 -27.98 -17.88 1.10
C LYS A 113 -28.26 -16.53 1.74
N ASP A 114 -28.64 -16.49 3.00
CA ASP A 114 -28.92 -15.26 3.75
C ASP A 114 -27.62 -14.55 4.18
N GLU A 115 -26.48 -15.24 4.13
CA GLU A 115 -25.16 -14.71 4.46
C GLU A 115 -24.42 -14.13 3.24
N LEU A 116 -25.09 -14.09 2.06
CA LEU A 116 -24.50 -13.53 0.84
C LEU A 116 -24.67 -12.01 0.76
N MET A 117 -23.72 -11.35 0.14
CA MET A 117 -23.85 -9.95 -0.27
C MET A 117 -25.09 -9.77 -1.13
N ARG A 118 -25.83 -8.69 -0.90
CA ARG A 118 -27.09 -8.39 -1.61
C ARG A 118 -27.13 -6.96 -2.11
N TYR A 119 -27.69 -6.82 -3.29
CA TYR A 119 -28.00 -5.52 -3.87
C TYR A 119 -29.40 -5.04 -3.47
N ASN A 120 -29.71 -3.78 -3.80
CA ASN A 120 -30.99 -3.12 -3.49
C ASN A 120 -32.20 -3.84 -4.12
N ASP A 121 -32.01 -4.59 -5.22
CA ASP A 121 -33.03 -5.39 -5.88
C ASP A 121 -33.16 -6.82 -5.31
N GLY A 122 -32.37 -7.14 -4.27
CA GLY A 122 -32.30 -8.46 -3.64
C GLY A 122 -31.45 -9.50 -4.38
N SER A 123 -30.86 -9.14 -5.52
CA SER A 123 -29.98 -10.02 -6.28
C SER A 123 -28.62 -10.22 -5.58
N THR A 124 -27.92 -11.28 -6.01
CA THR A 124 -26.52 -11.54 -5.70
C THR A 124 -25.75 -11.75 -7.00
N GLN A 125 -24.44 -11.62 -6.99
CA GLN A 125 -23.62 -11.92 -8.17
C GLN A 125 -22.75 -13.14 -7.89
N LYS A 126 -22.54 -13.96 -8.93
CA LYS A 126 -21.58 -15.06 -8.88
C LYS A 126 -20.20 -14.52 -8.54
N ALA A 127 -19.46 -15.24 -7.72
CA ALA A 127 -18.10 -14.90 -7.34
C ALA A 127 -17.13 -15.97 -7.85
N ILE A 128 -15.97 -15.54 -8.33
CA ILE A 128 -14.87 -16.43 -8.73
C ILE A 128 -13.78 -16.25 -7.66
N LEU A 129 -13.48 -17.33 -6.95
CA LEU A 129 -12.53 -17.31 -5.86
C LEU A 129 -11.35 -18.25 -6.14
N ALA A 130 -10.22 -17.99 -5.51
CA ALA A 130 -9.08 -18.89 -5.52
C ALA A 130 -9.06 -19.77 -4.28
N SER A 131 -8.72 -21.04 -4.46
CA SER A 131 -8.37 -21.95 -3.37
C SER A 131 -7.23 -22.84 -3.82
N ASN A 132 -6.13 -22.84 -3.09
CA ASN A 132 -4.91 -23.59 -3.44
C ASN A 132 -4.53 -23.42 -4.93
N ASP A 133 -4.51 -22.14 -5.37
CA ASP A 133 -4.19 -21.71 -6.74
C ASP A 133 -5.16 -22.22 -7.85
N LYS A 134 -6.31 -22.73 -7.46
CA LYS A 134 -7.37 -23.10 -8.38
C LYS A 134 -8.54 -22.14 -8.23
N LEU A 135 -9.05 -21.69 -9.36
CA LEU A 135 -10.24 -20.85 -9.41
C LEU A 135 -11.51 -21.71 -9.37
N TYR A 136 -12.49 -21.26 -8.62
CA TYR A 136 -13.81 -21.88 -8.54
C TYR A 136 -14.90 -20.82 -8.43
N THR A 137 -16.10 -21.16 -8.90
CA THR A 137 -17.23 -20.24 -8.95
C THR A 137 -18.22 -20.52 -7.81
N LEU A 138 -18.54 -19.49 -7.04
CA LEU A 138 -19.63 -19.51 -6.07
C LEU A 138 -20.90 -18.93 -6.67
N PRO A 139 -22.09 -19.42 -6.26
CA PRO A 139 -23.39 -18.87 -6.71
C PRO A 139 -23.63 -17.44 -6.23
N GLY A 140 -22.90 -16.98 -5.22
CA GLY A 140 -22.90 -15.62 -4.71
C GLY A 140 -21.67 -15.35 -3.83
N MET A 141 -21.24 -14.09 -3.73
CA MET A 141 -20.20 -13.69 -2.78
C MET A 141 -20.80 -13.71 -1.38
N TYR A 142 -20.17 -14.43 -0.45
CA TYR A 142 -20.52 -14.36 0.97
C TYR A 142 -20.09 -13.01 1.57
N SER A 143 -20.85 -12.53 2.56
CA SER A 143 -20.48 -11.29 3.25
C SER A 143 -19.25 -11.52 4.13
N LEU A 144 -18.24 -10.68 3.98
CA LEU A 144 -17.05 -10.71 4.86
C LEU A 144 -17.42 -10.33 6.31
N CYS A 145 -18.62 -9.80 6.54
CA CYS A 145 -19.16 -9.49 7.87
C CYS A 145 -19.99 -10.64 8.49
N SER A 146 -20.09 -11.80 7.81
CA SER A 146 -20.92 -12.92 8.28
C SER A 146 -20.38 -13.54 9.57
N GLU A 147 -21.18 -13.50 10.64
CA GLU A 147 -20.85 -14.16 11.91
C GLU A 147 -20.98 -15.68 11.81
N GLU A 148 -21.93 -16.20 11.00
CA GLU A 148 -22.09 -17.63 10.81
C GLU A 148 -20.90 -18.22 10.05
N TRP A 149 -20.39 -17.51 9.02
CA TRP A 149 -19.15 -17.90 8.36
C TRP A 149 -17.97 -17.91 9.34
N ARG A 150 -17.78 -16.84 10.13
CA ARG A 150 -16.70 -16.77 11.13
C ARG A 150 -16.77 -17.97 12.10
N LYS A 151 -17.95 -18.27 12.63
CA LYS A 151 -18.19 -19.35 13.59
C LYS A 151 -17.91 -20.73 12.99
N ASP A 152 -18.43 -21.00 11.79
CA ASP A 152 -18.23 -22.28 11.14
C ASP A 152 -16.77 -22.46 10.68
N CYS A 153 -16.11 -21.36 10.24
CA CYS A 153 -14.70 -21.36 9.93
C CYS A 153 -13.82 -21.58 11.19
N ASP A 154 -14.17 -21.00 12.34
CA ASP A 154 -13.46 -21.26 13.60
C ASP A 154 -13.48 -22.75 13.98
N LYS A 155 -14.62 -23.43 13.76
CA LYS A 155 -14.71 -24.87 13.96
C LYS A 155 -13.78 -25.64 13.04
N ALA A 156 -13.80 -25.31 11.74
CA ALA A 156 -12.93 -25.93 10.76
C ALA A 156 -11.44 -25.66 11.04
N LEU A 157 -11.10 -24.45 11.51
CA LEU A 157 -9.75 -24.10 11.95
C LEU A 157 -9.33 -24.91 13.17
N GLY A 158 -10.21 -25.14 14.14
CA GLY A 158 -9.92 -25.98 15.30
C GLY A 158 -9.50 -27.40 14.89
N GLU A 159 -10.28 -28.04 14.03
CA GLU A 159 -9.99 -29.36 13.46
C GLU A 159 -8.68 -29.37 12.66
N PHE A 160 -8.47 -28.33 11.84
CA PHE A 160 -7.24 -28.15 11.06
C PHE A 160 -6.01 -28.03 11.97
N PHE A 161 -6.08 -27.25 13.03
CA PHE A 161 -4.94 -27.08 13.96
C PHE A 161 -4.62 -28.36 14.71
N ASP A 162 -5.62 -29.16 15.08
CA ASP A 162 -5.39 -30.48 15.69
C ASP A 162 -4.62 -31.43 14.75
N GLU A 163 -4.90 -31.39 13.45
CA GLU A 163 -4.17 -32.16 12.45
C GLU A 163 -2.75 -31.60 12.22
N MET A 164 -2.60 -30.26 12.17
CA MET A 164 -1.29 -29.61 12.00
C MET A 164 -0.35 -29.90 13.17
N ASP A 165 -0.87 -29.92 14.40
CA ASP A 165 -0.10 -30.26 15.60
C ASP A 165 0.38 -31.73 15.61
N GLY A 166 -0.33 -32.60 14.89
CA GLY A 166 0.04 -34.01 14.71
C GLY A 166 1.08 -34.29 13.61
N LEU A 167 1.49 -33.28 12.83
CA LEU A 167 2.47 -33.49 11.75
C LEU A 167 3.88 -33.72 12.31
N PRO A 168 4.69 -34.61 11.68
CA PRO A 168 6.07 -34.89 12.12
C PRO A 168 6.98 -33.66 12.16
N PHE A 169 6.61 -32.61 11.39
CA PHE A 169 7.34 -31.35 11.25
C PHE A 169 6.59 -30.15 11.82
N ALA A 170 5.63 -30.36 12.73
CA ALA A 170 4.85 -29.28 13.35
C ALA A 170 5.72 -28.20 14.03
N ASP A 171 6.92 -28.57 14.47
CA ASP A 171 7.92 -27.66 15.03
C ASP A 171 8.54 -26.72 13.97
N ARG A 172 8.45 -27.05 12.68
CA ARG A 172 8.93 -26.21 11.58
C ARG A 172 7.90 -25.18 11.14
N ILE A 173 6.64 -25.29 11.54
CA ILE A 173 5.60 -24.32 11.26
C ILE A 173 5.74 -23.16 12.24
N ILE A 174 6.16 -21.97 11.74
CA ILE A 174 6.44 -20.79 12.56
C ILE A 174 5.25 -19.82 12.64
N GLY A 175 4.23 -20.00 11.81
CA GLY A 175 3.08 -19.12 11.82
C GLY A 175 2.04 -19.44 10.75
N TYR A 176 1.02 -18.61 10.75
CA TYR A 176 -0.13 -18.72 9.86
C TYR A 176 -0.39 -17.39 9.17
N PHE A 177 -0.62 -17.45 7.87
CA PHE A 177 -0.92 -16.29 7.03
C PHE A 177 -2.35 -16.38 6.52
N LEU A 178 -3.20 -15.42 6.87
CA LEU A 178 -4.64 -15.45 6.67
C LEU A 178 -5.03 -14.83 5.32
N GLY A 179 -5.78 -15.57 4.52
CA GLY A 179 -6.34 -15.09 3.26
C GLY A 179 -7.76 -15.57 3.03
N ALA A 180 -8.59 -14.72 2.45
CA ALA A 180 -9.96 -15.04 2.04
C ALA A 180 -10.40 -14.13 0.88
N ALA A 181 -11.57 -14.39 0.35
CA ALA A 181 -12.20 -13.66 -0.75
C ALA A 181 -11.37 -13.73 -2.06
N GLY A 182 -11.50 -12.73 -2.93
CA GLY A 182 -10.81 -12.70 -4.20
C GLY A 182 -9.30 -12.72 -4.04
N THR A 183 -8.62 -13.52 -4.83
CA THR A 183 -7.17 -13.74 -4.80
C THR A 183 -6.59 -14.04 -3.41
N ASN A 184 -7.46 -14.33 -2.42
CA ASN A 184 -7.18 -14.47 -0.98
C ASN A 184 -6.66 -13.19 -0.31
N GLU A 185 -6.91 -12.03 -0.90
CA GLU A 185 -6.46 -10.71 -0.44
C GLU A 185 -7.58 -9.89 0.21
N TRP A 186 -8.66 -10.54 0.63
CA TRP A 186 -9.81 -9.92 1.32
C TRP A 186 -10.65 -8.96 0.46
N TYR A 187 -10.58 -9.08 -0.86
CA TYR A 187 -11.47 -8.32 -1.74
C TYR A 187 -12.77 -9.09 -1.99
N PRO A 188 -13.93 -8.50 -1.76
CA PRO A 188 -15.14 -9.04 -2.38
C PRO A 188 -15.00 -8.87 -3.90
N ILE A 189 -14.97 -9.96 -4.65
CA ILE A 189 -14.81 -9.90 -6.13
C ILE A 189 -15.96 -9.12 -6.78
N ASN A 190 -17.12 -9.08 -6.15
CA ASN A 190 -18.26 -8.35 -6.68
C ASN A 190 -18.24 -6.90 -6.17
N PRO A 191 -18.30 -5.92 -7.09
CA PRO A 191 -18.39 -4.52 -6.69
C PRO A 191 -19.69 -4.26 -5.94
N LEU A 192 -19.65 -3.23 -5.08
CA LEU A 192 -20.85 -2.74 -4.39
C LEU A 192 -21.86 -2.09 -5.34
N THR A 193 -21.48 -1.81 -6.57
CA THR A 193 -22.32 -1.09 -7.53
C THR A 193 -22.24 -1.67 -8.93
N ASP A 194 -23.36 -1.66 -9.64
CA ASP A 194 -23.42 -1.82 -11.09
C ASP A 194 -24.25 -0.65 -11.67
N TYR A 195 -23.54 0.33 -12.17
CA TYR A 195 -24.14 1.58 -12.67
C TYR A 195 -25.08 1.36 -13.85
N LYS A 196 -24.81 0.36 -14.72
CA LYS A 196 -25.66 0.06 -15.88
C LYS A 196 -27.03 -0.46 -15.46
N LYS A 197 -27.08 -1.21 -14.37
CA LYS A 197 -28.31 -1.78 -13.84
C LYS A 197 -28.95 -0.97 -12.74
N ASN A 198 -28.30 0.13 -12.30
CA ASN A 198 -28.69 0.91 -11.13
C ASN A 198 -28.86 0.04 -9.87
N ILE A 199 -27.93 -0.91 -9.67
CA ILE A 199 -27.89 -1.74 -8.47
C ILE A 199 -26.72 -1.32 -7.58
N TYR A 200 -26.94 -1.39 -6.26
CA TYR A 200 -25.95 -1.00 -5.25
C TYR A 200 -26.16 -1.82 -3.97
N GLY A 201 -25.11 -2.02 -3.19
CA GLY A 201 -25.10 -2.82 -1.95
C GLY A 201 -24.19 -2.19 -0.88
N ASP A 202 -23.96 -2.90 0.22
CA ASP A 202 -24.43 -4.22 0.57
C ASP A 202 -25.69 -4.16 1.47
N PHE A 203 -26.76 -4.83 1.07
CA PHE A 203 -28.01 -4.93 1.81
C PHE A 203 -28.12 -6.22 2.63
N SER A 204 -27.07 -7.03 2.73
CA SER A 204 -27.07 -8.25 3.54
C SER A 204 -27.36 -7.94 5.02
N SER A 205 -27.97 -8.89 5.71
CA SER A 205 -28.22 -8.82 7.14
C SER A 205 -26.90 -8.75 7.93
N ALA A 206 -25.89 -9.46 7.48
CA ALA A 206 -24.57 -9.49 8.07
C ALA A 206 -23.91 -8.10 8.05
N PHE A 207 -23.86 -7.44 6.89
CA PHE A 207 -23.28 -6.10 6.80
C PHE A 207 -24.12 -5.05 7.55
N LYS A 208 -25.46 -5.10 7.48
CA LYS A 208 -26.31 -4.17 8.25
C LYS A 208 -26.06 -4.26 9.74
N LYS A 209 -25.82 -5.46 10.27
CA LYS A 209 -25.49 -5.67 11.68
C LYS A 209 -24.14 -5.04 12.03
N GLU A 210 -23.13 -5.27 11.21
CA GLU A 210 -21.79 -4.70 11.35
C GLU A 210 -21.85 -3.17 11.30
N TYR A 211 -22.54 -2.61 10.31
CA TYR A 211 -22.72 -1.17 10.13
C TYR A 211 -23.46 -0.53 11.32
N SER A 212 -24.51 -1.18 11.81
CA SER A 212 -25.21 -0.74 13.03
C SER A 212 -24.25 -0.68 14.24
N GLY A 213 -23.40 -1.70 14.40
CA GLY A 213 -22.37 -1.75 15.45
C GLY A 213 -21.35 -0.63 15.33
N PHE A 214 -20.84 -0.41 14.13
CA PHE A 214 -19.92 0.69 13.81
C PHE A 214 -20.53 2.05 14.17
N LEU A 215 -21.75 2.32 13.74
CA LEU A 215 -22.43 3.59 14.02
C LEU A 215 -22.69 3.81 15.52
N ARG A 216 -23.04 2.75 16.26
CA ARG A 216 -23.20 2.82 17.72
C ARG A 216 -21.88 3.18 18.41
N LYS A 217 -20.80 2.58 17.98
CA LYS A 217 -19.45 2.86 18.48
C LYS A 217 -19.03 4.30 18.18
N LYS A 218 -19.27 4.77 16.94
CA LYS A 218 -18.88 6.11 16.48
C LYS A 218 -19.69 7.23 17.14
N TYR A 219 -21.01 7.09 17.23
CA TYR A 219 -21.91 8.16 17.64
C TYR A 219 -22.49 8.04 19.06
N GLY A 220 -22.53 6.85 19.61
CA GLY A 220 -23.07 6.58 20.95
C GLY A 220 -24.57 6.73 21.05
N THR A 221 -25.16 7.82 20.52
CA THR A 221 -26.60 8.12 20.61
C THR A 221 -27.25 8.37 19.25
N LYS A 222 -28.56 8.12 19.13
CA LYS A 222 -29.31 8.39 17.89
C LYS A 222 -29.35 9.89 17.57
N GLU A 223 -29.36 10.73 18.57
CA GLU A 223 -29.36 12.18 18.44
C GLU A 223 -28.04 12.67 17.84
N ALA A 224 -26.90 12.09 18.25
CA ALA A 224 -25.58 12.39 17.66
C ALA A 224 -25.50 11.92 16.19
N LEU A 225 -25.99 10.71 15.89
CA LEU A 225 -26.10 10.20 14.53
C LEU A 225 -26.94 11.11 13.63
N ARG A 226 -28.15 11.51 14.11
CA ARG A 226 -29.05 12.39 13.36
C ARG A 226 -28.44 13.76 13.08
N ARG A 227 -27.75 14.33 14.06
CA ARG A 227 -27.00 15.59 13.86
C ARG A 227 -25.89 15.43 12.84
N ALA A 228 -25.09 14.36 12.97
CA ALA A 228 -23.98 14.11 12.07
C ALA A 228 -24.43 13.91 10.62
N TRP A 229 -25.51 13.18 10.41
CA TRP A 229 -26.02 12.91 9.06
C TRP A 229 -26.98 13.97 8.54
N ARG A 230 -27.41 14.91 9.42
CA ARG A 230 -28.47 15.88 9.10
C ARG A 230 -29.74 15.18 8.59
N LYS A 231 -30.05 14.00 9.16
CA LYS A 231 -31.20 13.16 8.81
C LYS A 231 -31.99 12.85 10.08
N PRO A 232 -33.18 13.49 10.28
CA PRO A 232 -34.00 13.30 11.51
C PRO A 232 -34.43 11.85 11.75
N ASP A 233 -34.59 11.07 10.70
CA ASP A 233 -35.07 9.68 10.73
C ASP A 233 -33.96 8.64 10.86
N ALA A 234 -32.69 9.06 10.90
CA ALA A 234 -31.59 8.13 11.02
C ALA A 234 -31.67 7.32 12.31
N THR A 235 -31.43 6.00 12.19
CA THR A 235 -31.40 5.05 13.32
C THR A 235 -30.27 4.07 13.17
N PHE A 236 -29.82 3.49 14.27
CA PHE A 236 -28.83 2.42 14.25
C PHE A 236 -29.40 1.10 13.75
N GLU A 237 -30.68 0.85 13.99
CA GLU A 237 -31.34 -0.41 13.69
C GLU A 237 -31.56 -0.63 12.19
N ASN A 238 -31.69 0.45 11.45
CA ASN A 238 -31.81 0.42 10.00
C ASN A 238 -30.91 1.50 9.38
N PRO A 239 -29.60 1.29 9.31
CA PRO A 239 -28.66 2.26 8.76
C PRO A 239 -28.92 2.49 7.28
N ILE A 240 -28.69 3.71 6.82
CA ILE A 240 -28.89 4.09 5.42
C ILE A 240 -27.75 3.52 4.58
N ILE A 241 -28.10 2.66 3.63
CA ILE A 241 -27.18 2.25 2.56
C ILE A 241 -27.27 3.32 1.47
N PRO A 242 -26.18 4.02 1.13
CA PRO A 242 -26.21 5.08 0.14
C PRO A 242 -26.65 4.58 -1.23
N ASP A 243 -27.58 5.28 -1.85
CA ASP A 243 -27.96 5.05 -3.24
C ASP A 243 -26.90 5.60 -4.23
N MET A 244 -27.09 5.34 -5.50
CA MET A 244 -26.16 5.76 -6.54
C MET A 244 -26.00 7.28 -6.60
N ASP A 245 -27.09 8.02 -6.39
CA ASP A 245 -27.10 9.49 -6.42
C ASP A 245 -26.42 10.14 -5.20
N SER A 246 -26.19 9.37 -4.16
CA SER A 246 -25.56 9.84 -2.91
C SER A 246 -24.06 9.61 -2.88
N ARG A 247 -23.54 8.67 -3.70
CA ARG A 247 -22.11 8.33 -3.71
C ARG A 247 -21.34 9.34 -4.53
N ILE A 248 -20.05 9.49 -4.23
CA ILE A 248 -19.16 10.28 -5.06
C ILE A 248 -18.70 9.43 -6.25
N PHE A 249 -18.94 9.92 -7.47
CA PHE A 249 -18.59 9.17 -8.68
C PHE A 249 -17.46 9.81 -9.47
N THR A 250 -16.66 8.92 -10.00
CA THR A 250 -15.96 9.13 -11.26
C THR A 250 -16.81 8.47 -12.36
N ASN A 251 -16.85 9.04 -13.56
CA ASN A 251 -17.46 8.39 -14.73
C ASN A 251 -16.64 7.17 -15.18
N VAL A 252 -16.37 6.28 -14.24
CA VAL A 252 -15.76 5.00 -14.54
C VAL A 252 -16.88 4.08 -15.01
N ASP A 253 -17.02 3.99 -16.32
CA ASP A 253 -17.90 2.98 -16.93
C ASP A 253 -17.45 1.59 -16.44
N ASN A 254 -18.40 0.71 -16.09
CA ASN A 254 -18.17 -0.71 -15.73
C ASN A 254 -17.34 -1.49 -16.76
N ARG A 255 -16.98 -0.88 -17.89
CA ARG A 255 -15.99 -1.37 -18.83
C ARG A 255 -14.61 -1.61 -18.22
N ILE A 256 -14.28 -1.04 -17.04
CA ILE A 256 -13.04 -1.37 -16.32
C ILE A 256 -13.07 -2.82 -15.84
N LEU A 257 -14.21 -3.28 -15.31
CA LEU A 257 -14.36 -4.69 -14.93
C LEU A 257 -14.29 -5.64 -16.12
N ASP A 258 -15.02 -5.29 -17.20
CA ASP A 258 -14.96 -6.04 -18.44
C ASP A 258 -13.55 -6.04 -19.05
N ALA A 259 -12.78 -4.98 -18.80
CA ALA A 259 -11.39 -4.86 -19.27
C ALA A 259 -10.42 -5.68 -18.44
N MET A 260 -10.60 -5.79 -17.14
CA MET A 260 -9.83 -6.74 -16.31
C MET A 260 -10.10 -8.19 -16.69
N LEU A 261 -11.28 -8.46 -17.26
CA LEU A 261 -11.65 -9.78 -17.74
C LEU A 261 -11.32 -10.02 -19.23
N HIS A 262 -11.08 -8.96 -20.04
CA HIS A 262 -10.85 -9.01 -21.50
C HIS A 262 -9.82 -7.99 -22.02
N TYR A 263 -8.72 -8.01 -21.53
CA TYR A 263 -7.36 -7.47 -21.55
C TYR A 263 -6.86 -6.37 -22.50
N GLU A 264 -7.24 -6.14 -23.71
CA GLU A 264 -6.39 -5.28 -24.58
C GLU A 264 -6.97 -3.94 -25.05
N ASP A 265 -8.23 -3.88 -25.45
CA ASP A 265 -8.79 -2.67 -26.06
C ASP A 265 -9.44 -1.72 -25.05
N ALA A 266 -9.93 -2.24 -23.95
CA ALA A 266 -10.67 -1.48 -22.97
C ALA A 266 -9.77 -0.60 -22.10
N ALA A 267 -8.55 -1.05 -21.75
CA ALA A 267 -7.61 -0.26 -20.96
C ALA A 267 -7.19 1.04 -21.65
N ARG A 268 -7.04 1.04 -22.97
CA ARG A 268 -6.77 2.24 -23.78
C ARG A 268 -7.93 3.23 -23.82
N GLU A 269 -9.16 2.74 -23.76
CA GLU A 269 -10.36 3.59 -23.76
C GLU A 269 -10.66 4.17 -22.38
N ILE A 270 -10.32 3.46 -21.33
CA ILE A 270 -10.55 3.83 -19.93
C ILE A 270 -9.68 5.01 -19.53
N GLY A 271 -8.38 4.99 -19.85
CA GLY A 271 -7.46 6.11 -19.58
C GLY A 271 -7.91 7.44 -20.19
N LYS A 272 -8.84 7.41 -21.16
CA LYS A 272 -9.38 8.60 -21.82
C LYS A 272 -10.66 9.15 -21.18
N LYS A 273 -11.32 8.41 -20.27
CA LYS A 273 -12.70 8.70 -19.83
C LYS A 273 -12.91 8.74 -18.32
N ILE A 274 -11.87 8.74 -17.52
CA ILE A 274 -12.02 8.91 -16.07
C ILE A 274 -12.26 10.40 -15.79
N GLU A 275 -13.48 10.86 -15.96
CA GLU A 275 -13.90 12.20 -15.59
C GLU A 275 -14.75 12.16 -14.32
N LEU A 276 -14.38 12.97 -13.35
CA LEU A 276 -15.25 13.27 -12.22
C LEU A 276 -16.51 13.96 -12.75
N ASN A 277 -17.69 13.52 -12.33
CA ASN A 277 -18.92 14.24 -12.61
C ASN A 277 -19.13 15.35 -11.57
N PRO A 278 -18.70 16.60 -11.85
CA PRO A 278 -18.76 17.69 -10.87
C PRO A 278 -20.21 18.15 -10.57
N GLU A 279 -21.16 17.79 -11.41
CA GLU A 279 -22.58 18.13 -11.24
C GLU A 279 -23.33 17.13 -10.37
N HIS A 280 -22.69 16.03 -9.97
CA HIS A 280 -23.31 15.04 -9.10
C HIS A 280 -23.63 15.66 -7.71
N LYS A 281 -24.82 15.42 -7.19
CA LYS A 281 -25.33 16.07 -5.95
C LYS A 281 -24.45 15.83 -4.73
N ALA A 282 -23.82 14.66 -4.64
CA ALA A 282 -22.93 14.31 -3.54
C ALA A 282 -21.56 14.99 -3.64
N ASN A 283 -21.20 15.56 -4.78
CA ASN A 283 -19.88 16.10 -5.02
C ASN A 283 -19.76 17.59 -4.69
N LEU A 284 -18.64 17.95 -4.10
CA LEU A 284 -18.08 19.30 -4.14
C LEU A 284 -16.73 19.20 -4.90
N GLY A 285 -16.80 19.19 -6.22
CA GLY A 285 -15.65 18.85 -7.04
C GLY A 285 -15.20 17.42 -6.79
N VAL A 286 -13.91 17.22 -6.45
CA VAL A 286 -13.33 15.90 -6.11
C VAL A 286 -13.73 15.41 -4.71
N PHE A 287 -14.33 16.25 -3.89
CA PHE A 287 -14.74 15.90 -2.53
C PHE A 287 -16.19 15.45 -2.45
N LEU A 288 -16.45 14.48 -1.56
CA LEU A 288 -17.78 14.24 -1.03
C LEU A 288 -18.24 15.48 -0.26
N ASN A 289 -19.45 15.95 -0.51
CA ASN A 289 -20.03 17.03 0.25
C ASN A 289 -20.36 16.56 1.68
N ALA A 290 -19.35 16.58 2.56
CA ALA A 290 -19.42 16.07 3.93
C ALA A 290 -20.50 16.77 4.77
N ASP A 291 -20.89 18.00 4.42
CA ASP A 291 -21.96 18.72 5.13
C ASP A 291 -23.33 18.02 5.02
N ASN A 292 -23.59 17.35 3.89
CA ASN A 292 -24.89 16.73 3.62
C ASN A 292 -24.83 15.21 3.43
N TYR A 293 -23.64 14.65 3.14
CA TYR A 293 -23.46 13.24 2.75
C TYR A 293 -22.50 12.48 3.69
N GLN A 294 -22.36 12.89 4.94
CA GLN A 294 -21.54 12.20 5.95
C GLN A 294 -21.85 10.70 6.05
N TYR A 295 -23.11 10.31 5.86
CA TYR A 295 -23.53 8.92 5.93
C TYR A 295 -22.91 8.03 4.84
N VAL A 296 -22.43 8.63 3.74
CA VAL A 296 -21.72 7.91 2.67
C VAL A 296 -20.31 7.56 3.13
N ALA A 297 -19.57 8.53 3.71
CA ALA A 297 -18.26 8.28 4.29
C ALA A 297 -18.34 7.23 5.42
N ASP A 298 -19.37 7.30 6.27
CA ASP A 298 -19.59 6.32 7.33
C ASP A 298 -19.89 4.91 6.79
N PHE A 299 -20.62 4.83 5.67
CA PHE A 299 -20.90 3.56 5.01
C PHE A 299 -19.62 2.89 4.52
N TYR A 300 -18.76 3.61 3.79
CA TYR A 300 -17.51 3.06 3.30
C TYR A 300 -16.55 2.72 4.44
N ASN A 301 -16.46 3.57 5.46
CA ASN A 301 -15.66 3.28 6.64
C ASN A 301 -16.14 2.00 7.35
N ALA A 302 -17.46 1.83 7.52
CA ALA A 302 -18.01 0.59 8.08
C ALA A 302 -17.74 -0.64 7.19
N TRP A 303 -17.75 -0.48 5.87
CA TRP A 303 -17.44 -1.52 4.91
C TRP A 303 -16.00 -2.03 5.06
N HIS A 304 -15.03 -1.12 5.10
CA HIS A 304 -13.63 -1.47 5.32
C HIS A 304 -13.40 -2.03 6.72
N GLN A 305 -14.02 -1.43 7.74
CA GLN A 305 -13.90 -1.88 9.13
C GLN A 305 -14.47 -3.29 9.34
N GLY A 306 -15.52 -3.67 8.62
CA GLY A 306 -16.11 -5.00 8.68
C GLY A 306 -15.13 -6.11 8.24
N THR A 307 -14.39 -5.86 7.18
CA THR A 307 -13.32 -6.76 6.73
C THR A 307 -12.17 -6.81 7.75
N ALA A 308 -11.74 -5.65 8.25
CA ALA A 308 -10.70 -5.57 9.28
C ALA A 308 -11.09 -6.36 10.54
N ASN A 309 -12.35 -6.22 11.00
CA ASN A 309 -12.87 -6.96 12.16
C ASN A 309 -12.82 -8.48 11.93
N THR A 310 -13.03 -8.93 10.71
CA THR A 310 -12.95 -10.35 10.34
C THR A 310 -11.51 -10.86 10.35
N ILE A 311 -10.57 -10.10 9.83
CA ILE A 311 -9.14 -10.42 9.91
C ILE A 311 -8.70 -10.51 11.38
N ILE A 312 -9.08 -9.52 12.19
CA ILE A 312 -8.78 -9.49 13.63
C ILE A 312 -9.37 -10.73 14.33
N HIS A 313 -10.60 -11.10 14.02
CA HIS A 313 -11.27 -12.27 14.57
C HIS A 313 -10.45 -13.55 14.31
N PHE A 314 -10.11 -13.84 13.07
CA PHE A 314 -9.34 -15.04 12.74
C PHE A 314 -7.90 -14.99 13.27
N ALA A 315 -7.28 -13.83 13.30
CA ALA A 315 -5.97 -13.65 13.93
C ALA A 315 -6.02 -13.96 15.42
N GLN A 316 -7.04 -13.51 16.13
CA GLN A 316 -7.27 -13.85 17.54
C GLN A 316 -7.52 -15.34 17.74
N THR A 317 -8.25 -16.01 16.84
CA THR A 317 -8.45 -17.46 16.87
C THR A 317 -7.12 -18.21 16.82
N VAL A 318 -6.21 -17.79 15.91
CA VAL A 318 -4.84 -18.37 15.86
C VAL A 318 -4.05 -18.08 17.14
N LYS A 319 -4.01 -16.81 17.58
CA LYS A 319 -3.25 -16.38 18.77
C LYS A 319 -3.74 -17.06 20.06
N LYS A 320 -5.04 -17.32 20.17
CA LYS A 320 -5.63 -18.07 21.29
C LYS A 320 -5.16 -19.51 21.35
N ARG A 321 -4.95 -20.14 20.19
CA ARG A 321 -4.44 -21.52 20.09
C ARG A 321 -2.92 -21.58 20.31
N TYR A 322 -2.19 -20.62 19.74
CA TYR A 322 -0.73 -20.65 19.68
C TYR A 322 -0.09 -19.41 20.28
N ASN A 323 0.65 -19.60 21.36
CA ASN A 323 1.59 -18.61 21.87
C ASN A 323 2.98 -18.91 21.26
N GLY A 324 3.52 -17.97 20.46
CA GLY A 324 4.82 -18.15 19.79
C GLY A 324 4.72 -18.65 18.35
N LYS A 325 3.58 -18.39 17.68
CA LYS A 325 3.43 -18.48 16.24
C LYS A 325 3.09 -17.11 15.68
N LEU A 326 3.72 -16.75 14.56
CA LEU A 326 3.41 -15.51 13.85
C LEU A 326 2.03 -15.58 13.20
N VAL A 327 1.34 -14.46 13.17
CA VAL A 327 0.08 -14.30 12.45
C VAL A 327 0.20 -13.12 11.48
N GLY A 328 0.06 -13.41 10.20
CA GLY A 328 0.01 -12.42 9.15
C GLY A 328 -1.30 -12.47 8.36
N ALA A 329 -1.60 -11.42 7.62
CA ALA A 329 -2.71 -11.40 6.69
C ALA A 329 -2.35 -10.58 5.45
N PHE A 330 -2.97 -10.91 4.31
CA PHE A 330 -3.09 -9.92 3.24
C PHE A 330 -3.95 -8.78 3.76
N TYR A 331 -3.47 -7.60 3.60
CA TYR A 331 -4.20 -6.33 3.73
C TYR A 331 -3.19 -5.22 3.45
N GLY A 332 -3.61 -4.14 2.83
CA GLY A 332 -2.66 -3.08 2.57
C GLY A 332 -2.54 -2.76 1.09
N SER A 333 -3.66 -2.77 0.40
CA SER A 333 -3.74 -2.17 -0.93
C SER A 333 -4.11 -0.70 -0.83
N TYR A 334 -3.63 -0.03 0.24
CA TYR A 334 -3.93 1.37 0.52
C TYR A 334 -3.60 2.24 -0.70
N GLY A 335 -4.60 3.00 -1.15
CA GLY A 335 -4.48 3.87 -2.31
C GLY A 335 -4.41 3.17 -3.67
N CYS A 336 -4.34 1.84 -3.72
CA CYS A 336 -4.27 1.08 -4.97
C CYS A 336 -5.63 0.84 -5.60
N THR A 337 -6.63 1.52 -5.16
CA THR A 337 -7.98 1.19 -5.54
C THR A 337 -8.43 1.99 -6.74
N ASP A 338 -8.12 1.49 -7.93
CA ASP A 338 -8.90 1.83 -9.11
C ASP A 338 -10.38 1.44 -8.93
N PHE A 339 -10.74 0.82 -7.76
CA PHE A 339 -12.02 0.20 -7.49
C PHE A 339 -12.44 0.37 -6.02
N PHE A 340 -12.81 1.59 -5.64
CA PHE A 340 -13.27 1.92 -4.28
C PHE A 340 -14.40 0.99 -3.80
N ASP A 341 -15.30 0.60 -4.69
CA ASP A 341 -16.39 -0.33 -4.41
C ASP A 341 -15.94 -1.81 -4.24
N PHE A 342 -14.70 -2.13 -4.60
CA PHE A 342 -14.10 -3.46 -4.40
C PHE A 342 -13.16 -3.52 -3.23
N SER A 343 -12.45 -2.43 -2.97
CA SER A 343 -11.47 -2.40 -1.90
C SER A 343 -12.13 -2.55 -0.54
N THR A 344 -11.44 -3.24 0.33
CA THR A 344 -11.77 -3.29 1.75
C THR A 344 -10.55 -2.88 2.60
N ALA A 345 -9.54 -2.26 1.98
CA ALA A 345 -8.21 -2.09 2.54
C ALA A 345 -7.99 -0.78 3.31
N GLU A 346 -9.04 0.03 3.55
CA GLU A 346 -8.90 1.34 4.18
C GLU A 346 -9.16 1.33 5.69
N ALA A 347 -8.81 0.23 6.39
CA ALA A 347 -8.90 0.11 7.84
C ALA A 347 -7.63 -0.50 8.48
N THR A 348 -6.47 -0.28 7.85
CA THR A 348 -5.17 -0.80 8.27
C THR A 348 -4.84 -0.47 9.72
N LEU A 349 -5.07 0.77 10.16
CA LEU A 349 -4.83 1.19 11.55
C LEU A 349 -5.61 0.34 12.56
N SER A 350 -6.87 -0.01 12.27
CA SER A 350 -7.67 -0.87 13.15
C SER A 350 -7.07 -2.26 13.33
N ILE A 351 -6.53 -2.84 12.26
CA ILE A 351 -5.87 -4.15 12.33
C ILE A 351 -4.58 -4.03 13.14
N MET A 352 -3.75 -3.03 12.84
CA MET A 352 -2.48 -2.81 13.53
C MET A 352 -2.68 -2.58 15.03
N ASP A 353 -3.60 -1.70 15.40
CA ASP A 353 -3.87 -1.32 16.80
C ASP A 353 -4.57 -2.44 17.59
N SER A 354 -5.13 -3.45 16.92
CA SER A 354 -5.71 -4.63 17.58
C SER A 354 -4.67 -5.49 18.32
N GLY A 355 -3.40 -5.45 17.88
CA GLY A 355 -2.34 -6.30 18.39
C GLY A 355 -2.50 -7.80 18.08
N ALA A 356 -3.51 -8.19 17.27
CA ALA A 356 -3.78 -9.58 16.92
C ALA A 356 -2.91 -10.09 15.76
N VAL A 357 -2.39 -9.18 14.94
CA VAL A 357 -1.60 -9.48 13.74
C VAL A 357 -0.17 -9.02 13.97
N ASP A 358 0.82 -9.85 13.62
CA ASP A 358 2.23 -9.51 13.72
C ASP A 358 2.73 -8.77 12.48
N PHE A 359 2.10 -9.04 11.32
CA PHE A 359 2.43 -8.38 10.06
C PHE A 359 1.24 -8.36 9.08
N LEU A 360 1.24 -7.36 8.22
CA LEU A 360 0.37 -7.33 7.03
C LEU A 360 1.23 -7.40 5.78
N ALA A 361 0.66 -7.91 4.70
CA ALA A 361 1.33 -8.02 3.42
C ALA A 361 0.48 -7.54 2.27
N ALA A 362 1.13 -6.99 1.24
CA ALA A 362 0.51 -6.74 -0.05
C ALA A 362 1.60 -6.70 -1.14
N PRO A 363 1.23 -6.91 -2.42
CA PRO A 363 2.14 -6.66 -3.54
C PRO A 363 2.52 -5.18 -3.59
N GLY A 364 3.73 -4.88 -4.01
CA GLY A 364 4.13 -3.51 -4.34
C GLY A 364 3.28 -2.94 -5.49
N VAL A 365 3.32 -1.63 -5.67
CA VAL A 365 2.61 -0.96 -6.76
C VAL A 365 3.03 -1.55 -8.11
N TYR A 366 2.06 -1.79 -9.02
CA TYR A 366 2.36 -2.38 -10.32
C TYR A 366 2.87 -1.37 -11.37
N ASN A 367 2.86 -0.09 -11.05
CA ASN A 367 3.35 0.97 -11.92
C ASN A 367 4.88 1.07 -11.87
N ASN A 368 5.50 1.44 -13.00
CA ASN A 368 6.92 1.74 -13.11
C ASN A 368 7.87 0.61 -12.62
N ARG A 369 7.52 -0.63 -12.91
CA ARG A 369 8.34 -1.80 -12.54
C ARG A 369 9.49 -2.08 -13.50
N GLU A 370 9.54 -1.41 -14.65
CA GLU A 370 10.61 -1.51 -15.64
C GLU A 370 11.97 -1.07 -15.08
N PRO A 371 13.10 -1.43 -15.73
CA PRO A 371 14.41 -0.87 -15.43
C PRO A 371 14.41 0.66 -15.46
N GLY A 372 14.86 1.30 -14.39
CA GLY A 372 14.81 2.76 -14.20
C GLY A 372 13.56 3.28 -13.51
N GLY A 373 12.55 2.43 -13.30
CA GLY A 373 11.34 2.78 -12.57
C GLY A 373 11.48 2.66 -11.05
N TYR A 374 10.63 3.37 -10.30
CA TYR A 374 10.50 3.26 -8.85
C TYR A 374 9.25 2.47 -8.50
N VAL A 375 9.41 1.39 -7.75
CA VAL A 375 8.31 0.59 -7.21
C VAL A 375 8.04 0.99 -5.78
N ALA A 376 6.87 1.55 -5.48
CA ALA A 376 6.48 1.91 -4.13
C ALA A 376 5.87 0.72 -3.37
N GLN A 377 6.05 0.69 -2.05
CA GLN A 377 5.22 -0.12 -1.17
C GLN A 377 3.81 0.45 -1.12
N ARG A 378 2.81 -0.37 -0.78
CA ARG A 378 1.41 0.07 -0.72
C ARG A 378 0.97 0.55 0.64
N GLU A 379 1.76 0.31 1.68
CA GLU A 379 1.42 0.67 3.05
C GLU A 379 2.36 1.71 3.66
N MET A 380 1.97 2.18 4.83
CA MET A 380 2.74 3.12 5.63
C MET A 380 3.71 2.33 6.53
N ASN A 381 4.80 1.87 5.97
CA ASN A 381 5.73 0.91 6.57
C ASN A 381 6.18 1.33 7.97
N ASP A 382 6.43 2.62 8.17
CA ASP A 382 6.97 3.14 9.42
C ASP A 382 5.93 3.20 10.54
N SER A 383 4.64 3.24 10.19
CA SER A 383 3.54 3.08 11.14
C SER A 383 3.51 1.69 11.79
N PHE A 384 3.88 0.63 11.04
CA PHE A 384 4.02 -0.73 11.58
C PHE A 384 5.15 -0.80 12.61
N ARG A 385 6.29 -0.20 12.30
CA ARG A 385 7.47 -0.20 13.17
C ARG A 385 7.19 0.44 14.54
N LEU A 386 6.39 1.52 14.60
CA LEU A 386 5.98 2.14 15.85
C LEU A 386 5.20 1.19 16.77
N ARG A 387 4.55 0.18 16.21
CA ARG A 387 3.75 -0.85 16.91
C ARG A 387 4.50 -2.14 17.15
N ASN A 388 5.80 -2.17 16.86
CA ASN A 388 6.62 -3.39 16.88
C ASN A 388 6.04 -4.49 15.98
N GLN A 389 5.54 -4.09 14.83
CA GLN A 389 5.05 -4.94 13.75
C GLN A 389 5.93 -4.73 12.53
N ILE A 390 5.80 -5.60 11.52
CA ILE A 390 6.46 -5.45 10.24
C ILE A 390 5.43 -5.39 9.11
N TYR A 391 5.78 -4.68 8.04
CA TYR A 391 5.13 -4.81 6.76
C TYR A 391 5.90 -5.80 5.89
N VAL A 392 5.19 -6.64 5.16
CA VAL A 392 5.79 -7.63 4.26
C VAL A 392 5.44 -7.28 2.82
N ALA A 393 6.44 -6.95 2.04
CA ALA A 393 6.28 -6.76 0.61
C ALA A 393 6.14 -8.13 -0.08
N GLU A 394 5.05 -8.34 -0.80
CA GLU A 394 4.99 -9.41 -1.78
C GLU A 394 5.71 -8.95 -3.05
N GLU A 395 6.90 -9.50 -3.28
CA GLU A 395 7.68 -9.21 -4.47
C GLU A 395 7.17 -10.04 -5.66
N ASP A 396 6.06 -9.59 -6.24
CA ASP A 396 5.54 -10.12 -7.50
C ASP A 396 6.35 -9.56 -8.69
N SER A 397 7.68 -9.64 -8.54
CA SER A 397 8.65 -9.14 -9.52
C SER A 397 8.82 -10.15 -10.65
N ARG A 398 8.47 -9.73 -11.86
CA ARG A 398 8.60 -10.54 -13.07
C ARG A 398 10.08 -10.67 -13.49
N THR A 399 10.36 -11.61 -14.36
CA THR A 399 11.70 -11.82 -14.93
C THR A 399 11.62 -12.04 -16.44
N HIS A 400 12.77 -12.09 -17.09
CA HIS A 400 12.92 -12.43 -18.51
C HIS A 400 12.35 -13.80 -18.89
N ARG A 401 11.99 -14.63 -17.89
CA ARG A 401 11.42 -15.97 -18.09
C ARG A 401 9.90 -15.96 -18.27
N GLU A 402 9.27 -14.81 -18.07
CA GLU A 402 7.82 -14.63 -18.27
C GLU A 402 7.43 -14.73 -19.75
N ASN A 403 6.13 -14.83 -20.01
CA ASN A 403 5.58 -14.74 -21.36
C ASN A 403 5.80 -13.34 -21.97
N ASP A 404 5.60 -13.23 -23.28
CA ASP A 404 5.85 -12.00 -24.03
C ASP A 404 5.07 -10.81 -23.48
N PHE A 405 3.83 -11.03 -23.06
CA PHE A 405 2.97 -9.96 -22.51
C PHE A 405 3.64 -9.27 -21.31
N TYR A 406 4.11 -10.04 -20.31
CA TYR A 406 4.76 -9.46 -19.14
C TYR A 406 6.14 -8.90 -19.44
N ARG A 407 6.89 -9.54 -20.32
CA ARG A 407 8.21 -9.05 -20.76
C ARG A 407 8.10 -7.70 -21.44
N ASP A 408 7.13 -7.56 -22.36
CA ASP A 408 6.90 -6.30 -23.09
C ASP A 408 6.37 -5.20 -22.16
N ALA A 409 5.45 -5.55 -21.26
CA ALA A 409 4.88 -4.60 -20.30
C ALA A 409 5.90 -4.04 -19.31
N MET A 410 6.95 -4.82 -18.97
CA MET A 410 7.94 -4.45 -17.95
C MET A 410 9.37 -4.23 -18.49
N GLY A 411 9.58 -4.35 -19.79
CA GLY A 411 10.91 -4.18 -20.39
C GLY A 411 11.93 -5.22 -19.91
N LEU A 412 11.51 -6.48 -19.66
CA LEU A 412 12.35 -7.53 -19.06
C LEU A 412 12.73 -8.59 -20.10
N TYR A 413 13.58 -8.23 -21.03
CA TYR A 413 13.92 -9.11 -22.17
C TYR A 413 15.12 -10.02 -21.91
N THR A 414 16.00 -9.64 -21.00
CA THR A 414 17.25 -10.33 -20.70
C THR A 414 17.39 -10.66 -19.22
N VAL A 415 18.28 -11.60 -18.90
CA VAL A 415 18.65 -11.88 -17.50
C VAL A 415 19.23 -10.64 -16.81
N LYS A 416 19.92 -9.77 -17.57
CA LYS A 416 20.45 -8.51 -17.03
C LYS A 416 19.31 -7.58 -16.56
N ASP A 417 18.24 -7.45 -17.35
CA ASP A 417 17.09 -6.62 -16.99
C ASP A 417 16.43 -7.14 -15.70
N SER A 418 16.30 -8.47 -15.58
CA SER A 418 15.78 -9.09 -14.36
C SER A 418 16.68 -8.85 -13.15
N ILE A 419 18.00 -9.05 -13.30
CA ILE A 419 18.97 -8.83 -12.22
C ILE A 419 18.90 -7.39 -11.71
N THR A 420 18.80 -6.41 -12.60
CA THR A 420 18.82 -5.01 -12.19
C THR A 420 17.55 -4.58 -11.45
N THR A 421 16.38 -5.10 -11.87
CA THR A 421 15.13 -4.83 -11.15
C THR A 421 15.07 -5.56 -9.81
N LEU A 422 15.51 -6.82 -9.74
CA LEU A 422 15.57 -7.58 -8.48
C LEU A 422 16.54 -6.93 -7.47
N LYS A 423 17.70 -6.43 -7.91
CA LYS A 423 18.61 -5.63 -7.06
C LYS A 423 17.93 -4.37 -6.51
N ARG A 424 17.15 -3.65 -7.32
CA ARG A 424 16.38 -2.49 -6.88
C ARG A 424 15.38 -2.88 -5.80
N ASP A 425 14.60 -3.94 -6.03
CA ASP A 425 13.54 -4.38 -5.12
C ASP A 425 14.14 -4.90 -3.79
N PHE A 426 15.25 -5.64 -3.85
CA PHE A 426 16.00 -6.04 -2.66
C PHE A 426 16.53 -4.83 -1.87
N ALA A 427 17.17 -3.87 -2.55
CA ALA A 427 17.73 -2.69 -1.91
C ALA A 427 16.64 -1.83 -1.26
N ARG A 428 15.48 -1.68 -1.91
CA ARG A 428 14.32 -1.01 -1.33
C ARG A 428 13.91 -1.68 -0.02
N ASN A 429 13.63 -2.97 -0.03
CA ASN A 429 13.20 -3.70 1.15
C ASN A 429 14.23 -3.61 2.30
N LEU A 430 15.51 -3.75 2.00
CA LEU A 430 16.57 -3.69 2.99
C LEU A 430 16.71 -2.28 3.60
N CYS A 431 16.66 -1.23 2.76
CA CYS A 431 16.83 0.16 3.23
C CYS A 431 15.59 0.72 3.93
N GLU A 432 14.41 0.29 3.52
CA GLU A 432 13.13 0.69 4.14
C GLU A 432 12.77 -0.14 5.38
N GLU A 433 13.59 -1.13 5.72
CA GLU A 433 13.35 -2.07 6.84
C GLU A 433 12.03 -2.83 6.69
N THR A 434 11.69 -3.19 5.44
CA THR A 434 10.51 -3.97 5.07
C THR A 434 10.90 -5.43 4.92
N TYR A 435 10.12 -6.35 5.48
CA TYR A 435 10.29 -7.76 5.15
C TYR A 435 9.79 -8.05 3.74
N ALA A 436 10.28 -9.12 3.09
CA ALA A 436 9.81 -9.47 1.77
C ALA A 436 9.68 -10.99 1.60
N TRP A 437 8.72 -11.41 0.82
CA TRP A 437 8.77 -12.70 0.16
C TRP A 437 8.77 -12.52 -1.35
N TRP A 438 9.60 -13.31 -2.02
CA TRP A 438 9.64 -13.39 -3.47
C TRP A 438 8.55 -14.34 -3.93
N LEU A 439 7.63 -13.85 -4.79
CA LEU A 439 6.49 -14.63 -5.25
C LEU A 439 6.78 -15.29 -6.59
N ASP A 440 6.64 -16.61 -6.66
CA ASP A 440 6.71 -17.37 -7.89
C ASP A 440 5.39 -18.08 -8.19
N GLN A 441 4.65 -17.56 -9.14
CA GLN A 441 3.39 -18.11 -9.66
C GLN A 441 3.49 -18.53 -11.13
N HIS A 442 4.70 -18.58 -11.70
CA HIS A 442 4.84 -18.79 -13.14
C HIS A 442 4.32 -20.18 -13.57
N GLU A 443 3.44 -20.20 -14.58
CA GLU A 443 2.98 -21.44 -15.21
C GLU A 443 4.15 -22.17 -15.90
N GLY A 444 4.38 -23.41 -15.50
CA GLY A 444 5.25 -24.34 -16.20
C GLY A 444 6.76 -24.24 -15.94
N GLY A 445 7.26 -23.36 -15.05
CA GLY A 445 8.68 -23.40 -14.98
C GLY A 445 9.45 -22.79 -13.83
N GLY A 446 8.89 -21.92 -13.07
CA GLY A 446 9.62 -21.16 -12.04
C GLY A 446 10.19 -19.86 -12.60
N ARG A 447 9.69 -18.77 -12.09
CA ARG A 447 10.08 -17.39 -12.47
C ARG A 447 11.56 -17.13 -12.24
N TYR A 448 12.09 -17.72 -11.18
CA TYR A 448 13.50 -17.55 -10.76
C TYR A 448 14.39 -18.75 -11.07
N MET A 449 13.95 -19.70 -11.92
CA MET A 449 14.75 -20.89 -12.31
C MET A 449 15.85 -20.52 -13.30
N ASP A 450 16.86 -19.79 -12.83
CA ASP A 450 18.00 -19.34 -13.60
C ASP A 450 19.24 -19.26 -12.71
N GLU A 451 20.38 -19.76 -13.17
CA GLU A 451 21.63 -19.84 -12.40
C GLU A 451 22.17 -18.47 -11.97
N ASP A 452 21.97 -17.43 -12.79
CA ASP A 452 22.45 -16.09 -12.47
C ASP A 452 21.52 -15.42 -11.44
N LEU A 453 20.22 -15.76 -11.45
CA LEU A 453 19.30 -15.32 -10.41
C LEU A 453 19.56 -16.02 -9.07
N TYR A 454 19.93 -17.32 -9.07
CA TYR A 454 20.33 -18.00 -7.83
C TYR A 454 21.63 -17.41 -7.24
N LYS A 455 22.60 -17.04 -8.09
CA LYS A 455 23.82 -16.33 -7.64
C LYS A 455 23.48 -14.97 -7.04
N LEU A 456 22.55 -14.24 -7.66
CA LEU A 456 22.06 -12.96 -7.15
C LEU A 456 21.43 -13.13 -5.76
N PHE A 457 20.46 -14.02 -5.61
CA PHE A 457 19.79 -14.27 -4.32
C PHE A 457 20.76 -14.74 -3.23
N ARG A 458 21.74 -15.55 -3.57
CA ARG A 458 22.80 -15.93 -2.62
C ARG A 458 23.55 -14.71 -2.13
N ARG A 459 23.94 -13.82 -3.05
CA ARG A 459 24.63 -12.57 -2.70
C ARG A 459 23.76 -11.67 -1.84
N GLU A 460 22.49 -11.52 -2.18
CA GLU A 460 21.52 -10.71 -1.42
C GLU A 460 21.30 -11.27 0.00
N ASN A 461 21.25 -12.59 0.16
CA ASN A 461 21.20 -13.22 1.48
C ASN A 461 22.47 -12.95 2.32
N GLU A 462 23.66 -12.94 1.71
CA GLU A 462 24.91 -12.56 2.40
C GLU A 462 24.84 -11.11 2.87
N VAL A 463 24.43 -10.18 1.98
CA VAL A 463 24.28 -8.74 2.29
C VAL A 463 23.23 -8.53 3.38
N ALA A 464 22.08 -9.20 3.30
CA ALA A 464 21.01 -9.08 4.28
C ALA A 464 21.45 -9.57 5.68
N LYS A 465 22.18 -10.69 5.77
CA LYS A 465 22.75 -11.17 7.02
C LYS A 465 23.77 -10.18 7.61
N PHE A 466 24.61 -9.61 6.76
CA PHE A 466 25.55 -8.57 7.19
C PHE A 466 24.78 -7.34 7.71
N ALA A 467 23.78 -6.84 6.99
CA ALA A 467 22.96 -5.71 7.41
C ALA A 467 22.28 -5.96 8.77
N TYR A 468 21.78 -7.16 9.01
CA TYR A 468 21.14 -7.55 10.27
C TYR A 468 22.11 -7.65 11.46
N SER A 469 23.42 -7.77 11.21
CA SER A 469 24.45 -7.70 12.26
C SER A 469 24.82 -6.26 12.67
N LEU A 470 24.37 -5.25 11.94
CA LEU A 470 24.66 -3.83 12.14
C LEU A 470 23.55 -3.12 12.92
N ASP A 471 23.82 -1.89 13.38
CA ASP A 471 22.78 -0.98 13.89
C ASP A 471 21.83 -0.59 12.74
N ARG A 472 20.57 -0.97 12.84
CA ARG A 472 19.53 -0.77 11.83
C ARG A 472 18.66 0.47 12.08
N THR A 473 18.92 1.20 13.16
CA THR A 473 18.13 2.39 13.52
C THR A 473 18.02 3.37 12.35
N LYS A 474 16.83 3.72 11.95
CA LYS A 474 16.59 4.65 10.82
C LYS A 474 17.03 6.08 11.11
N THR A 475 17.68 6.66 10.12
CA THR A 475 18.24 8.02 10.19
C THR A 475 17.63 8.98 9.16
N THR A 476 16.54 8.61 8.52
CA THR A 476 15.80 9.38 7.51
C THR A 476 15.38 10.75 8.05
N ASP A 477 15.50 11.79 7.24
CA ASP A 477 15.18 13.18 7.62
C ASP A 477 13.79 13.63 7.14
N ILE A 478 13.13 12.85 6.26
CA ILE A 478 11.88 13.20 5.58
C ILE A 478 10.80 12.20 5.95
N ALA A 479 9.63 12.69 6.40
CA ALA A 479 8.44 11.89 6.58
C ALA A 479 7.36 12.27 5.56
N VAL A 480 6.79 11.27 4.90
CA VAL A 480 5.61 11.40 4.05
C VAL A 480 4.39 10.93 4.83
N ILE A 481 3.39 11.78 4.93
CA ILE A 481 2.23 11.62 5.80
C ILE A 481 0.97 11.44 4.97
N TYR A 482 0.26 10.35 5.26
CA TYR A 482 -1.02 10.00 4.65
C TYR A 482 -2.14 9.98 5.66
N ASP A 483 -3.36 10.25 5.18
CA ASP A 483 -4.57 10.17 5.98
C ASP A 483 -5.52 9.11 5.40
N GLN A 484 -5.75 8.07 6.18
CA GLN A 484 -6.66 6.98 5.83
C GLN A 484 -8.13 7.43 5.81
N GLU A 485 -8.54 8.32 6.74
CA GLU A 485 -9.91 8.80 6.81
C GLU A 485 -10.28 9.67 5.60
N SER A 486 -9.34 10.46 5.08
CA SER A 486 -9.54 11.33 3.91
C SER A 486 -9.97 10.59 2.65
N VAL A 487 -9.61 9.31 2.51
CA VAL A 487 -9.98 8.49 1.35
C VAL A 487 -11.50 8.37 1.22
N HIS A 488 -12.24 8.33 2.34
CA HIS A 488 -13.70 8.24 2.35
C HIS A 488 -14.42 9.52 1.87
N TYR A 489 -13.67 10.61 1.72
CA TYR A 489 -14.23 11.92 1.34
C TYR A 489 -13.74 12.42 -0.02
N VAL A 490 -12.93 11.65 -0.73
CA VAL A 490 -12.31 12.09 -1.98
C VAL A 490 -12.63 11.10 -3.09
N SER A 491 -12.79 11.62 -4.31
CA SER A 491 -12.99 10.75 -5.47
C SER A 491 -11.83 9.78 -5.65
N GLN A 492 -12.16 8.59 -6.07
CA GLN A 492 -11.19 7.51 -6.29
C GLN A 492 -10.02 7.93 -7.19
N ASN A 493 -10.28 8.65 -8.29
CA ASN A 493 -9.21 9.12 -9.18
C ASN A 493 -8.21 10.02 -8.46
N THR A 494 -8.70 10.93 -7.61
CA THR A 494 -7.83 11.81 -6.84
C THR A 494 -7.04 11.02 -5.82
N SER A 495 -7.67 10.06 -5.13
CA SER A 495 -6.98 9.16 -4.20
C SER A 495 -5.90 8.35 -4.92
N THR A 496 -6.23 7.65 -6.00
CA THR A 496 -5.26 6.85 -6.77
C THR A 496 -4.10 7.71 -7.29
N MET A 497 -4.40 8.90 -7.80
CA MET A 497 -3.35 9.82 -8.26
C MET A 497 -2.40 10.21 -7.12
N MET A 498 -2.91 10.61 -5.96
CA MET A 498 -2.09 11.11 -4.85
C MET A 498 -1.42 9.99 -4.05
N LEU A 499 -2.08 8.85 -3.90
CA LEU A 499 -1.60 7.76 -3.05
C LEU A 499 -0.74 6.74 -3.79
N ASP A 500 -1.00 6.51 -5.07
CA ASP A 500 -0.32 5.49 -5.87
C ASP A 500 0.62 6.11 -6.92
N TYR A 501 0.08 6.85 -7.87
CA TYR A 501 0.89 7.36 -8.98
C TYR A 501 1.94 8.38 -8.53
N TYR A 502 1.61 9.25 -7.59
CA TYR A 502 2.54 10.23 -7.06
C TYR A 502 3.71 9.58 -6.31
N ARG A 503 3.47 8.49 -5.59
CA ARG A 503 4.55 7.73 -4.93
C ARG A 503 5.55 7.20 -5.95
N THR A 504 5.07 6.63 -7.05
CA THR A 504 5.92 6.01 -8.07
C THR A 504 6.57 7.02 -9.02
N SER A 505 5.92 8.17 -9.25
CA SER A 505 6.46 9.19 -10.17
C SER A 505 7.49 10.11 -9.52
N ASP A 506 7.25 10.53 -8.27
CA ASP A 506 7.99 11.63 -7.67
C ASP A 506 8.62 11.31 -6.30
N LEU A 507 7.89 10.66 -5.38
CA LEU A 507 8.36 10.51 -4.00
C LEU A 507 9.62 9.64 -3.86
N GLY A 508 9.82 8.66 -4.73
CA GLY A 508 11.03 7.84 -4.77
C GLY A 508 12.23 8.50 -5.47
N ARG A 509 12.08 9.73 -5.98
CA ARG A 509 13.07 10.43 -6.81
C ARG A 509 13.54 11.75 -6.22
N ILE A 510 13.33 11.97 -4.93
CA ILE A 510 13.73 13.19 -4.23
C ILE A 510 15.26 13.29 -4.07
N GLY A 511 15.97 12.16 -4.25
CA GLY A 511 17.41 12.07 -3.98
C GLY A 511 17.73 11.74 -2.52
N ALA A 512 16.72 11.45 -1.70
CA ALA A 512 16.82 11.08 -0.30
C ALA A 512 15.83 9.97 0.05
N PRO A 513 16.10 9.13 1.08
CA PRO A 513 15.12 8.19 1.62
C PRO A 513 13.98 8.94 2.31
N VAL A 514 12.80 8.32 2.33
CA VAL A 514 11.59 8.83 2.98
C VAL A 514 10.99 7.76 3.88
N ASP A 515 10.41 8.17 5.02
CA ASP A 515 9.62 7.30 5.89
C ASP A 515 8.13 7.59 5.69
N PHE A 516 7.28 6.57 5.75
CA PHE A 516 5.85 6.67 5.45
C PHE A 516 5.01 6.40 6.68
N TYR A 517 4.16 7.37 7.07
CA TYR A 517 3.30 7.29 8.24
C TYR A 517 1.85 7.66 7.95
N PHE A 518 0.94 7.09 8.73
CA PHE A 518 -0.38 7.66 8.89
C PHE A 518 -0.34 8.93 9.76
N HIS A 519 -1.17 9.92 9.46
CA HIS A 519 -1.17 11.21 10.19
C HIS A 519 -1.43 11.04 11.70
N ASN A 520 -2.18 10.01 12.10
CA ASN A 520 -2.46 9.66 13.50
C ASN A 520 -1.18 9.42 14.32
N ASP A 521 -0.13 8.94 13.66
CA ASP A 521 1.16 8.67 14.30
C ASP A 521 1.93 9.95 14.68
N MET A 522 1.56 11.11 14.15
CA MET A 522 2.15 12.39 14.57
C MET A 522 1.83 12.74 16.04
N ALA A 523 0.78 12.15 16.60
CA ALA A 523 0.50 12.22 18.03
C ALA A 523 1.24 11.16 18.86
N ASN A 524 1.87 10.16 18.22
CA ASN A 524 2.56 9.06 18.88
C ASN A 524 3.95 9.50 19.37
N PRO A 525 4.23 9.42 20.68
CA PRO A 525 5.53 9.85 21.22
C PRO A 525 6.72 9.00 20.74
N LYS A 526 6.47 7.81 20.18
CA LYS A 526 7.53 6.96 19.60
C LYS A 526 7.95 7.41 18.20
N MET A 527 7.13 8.21 17.51
CA MET A 527 7.52 8.76 16.22
C MET A 527 8.60 9.81 16.42
N LYS A 528 9.78 9.60 15.82
CA LYS A 528 10.88 10.57 15.88
C LYS A 528 10.51 11.90 15.22
N ASP A 529 11.30 12.93 15.44
CA ASP A 529 11.16 14.20 14.75
C ASP A 529 11.88 14.17 13.39
N TYR A 530 11.26 14.82 12.41
CA TYR A 530 11.77 14.93 11.05
C TYR A 530 12.03 16.39 10.69
N LYS A 531 13.02 16.63 9.85
CA LYS A 531 13.31 17.98 9.35
C LYS A 531 12.29 18.46 8.34
N LEU A 532 11.71 17.51 7.55
CA LEU A 532 10.68 17.79 6.60
C LEU A 532 9.53 16.79 6.75
N TYR A 533 8.30 17.30 6.77
CA TYR A 533 7.06 16.53 6.65
C TYR A 533 6.36 16.88 5.34
N LEU A 534 6.00 15.88 4.54
CA LEU A 534 5.18 16.05 3.34
C LEU A 534 3.77 15.49 3.59
N MET A 535 2.78 16.38 3.69
CA MET A 535 1.38 16.07 3.94
C MET A 535 0.66 15.87 2.61
N VAL A 536 0.44 14.61 2.21
CA VAL A 536 -0.05 14.30 0.85
C VAL A 536 -1.55 14.47 0.74
N ASN A 537 -2.35 13.69 1.46
CA ASN A 537 -3.82 13.69 1.36
C ASN A 537 -4.51 13.98 2.71
N VAL A 538 -3.92 14.77 3.56
CA VAL A 538 -4.43 15.05 4.92
C VAL A 538 -5.57 16.07 4.85
N PHE A 539 -6.72 15.66 4.32
CA PHE A 539 -7.85 16.55 4.06
C PHE A 539 -8.90 16.58 5.17
N CYS A 540 -9.02 15.47 5.92
CA CYS A 540 -9.99 15.32 7.00
C CYS A 540 -9.28 15.33 8.35
N LEU A 541 -9.42 16.42 9.12
CA LEU A 541 -8.76 16.57 10.41
C LEU A 541 -9.74 17.11 11.47
N THR A 542 -9.73 16.47 12.63
CA THR A 542 -10.30 17.05 13.86
C THR A 542 -9.39 18.17 14.37
N ASP A 543 -9.90 18.98 15.33
CA ASP A 543 -9.08 20.04 15.93
C ASP A 543 -7.93 19.47 16.77
N GLU A 544 -8.12 18.32 17.40
CA GLU A 544 -7.10 17.60 18.18
C GLU A 544 -5.96 17.08 17.30
N GLU A 545 -6.30 16.48 16.17
CA GLU A 545 -5.30 15.97 15.20
C GLU A 545 -4.50 17.12 14.59
N ARG A 546 -5.17 18.20 14.21
CA ARG A 546 -4.54 19.42 13.72
C ARG A 546 -3.53 19.97 14.70
N GLU A 547 -3.91 20.05 15.97
CA GLU A 547 -3.02 20.53 17.03
C GLU A 547 -1.84 19.57 17.29
N ALA A 548 -2.05 18.25 17.19
CA ALA A 548 -0.99 17.26 17.31
C ALA A 548 0.06 17.41 16.19
N ILE A 549 -0.38 17.58 14.96
CA ILE A 549 0.49 17.82 13.79
C ILE A 549 1.31 19.11 14.02
N ARG A 550 0.65 20.20 14.40
CA ARG A 550 1.32 21.50 14.62
C ARG A 550 2.37 21.43 15.74
N ARG A 551 2.05 20.77 16.87
CA ARG A 551 3.00 20.56 17.96
C ARG A 551 4.21 19.74 17.53
N LYS A 552 3.97 18.65 16.78
CA LYS A 552 5.05 17.79 16.26
C LYS A 552 5.99 18.56 15.33
N ALA A 553 5.42 19.34 14.41
CA ALA A 553 6.19 20.17 13.49
C ALA A 553 7.00 21.28 14.19
N ALA A 554 6.40 21.93 15.20
CA ALA A 554 7.04 23.02 15.93
C ALA A 554 8.15 22.55 16.87
N HIS A 555 8.16 21.29 17.29
CA HIS A 555 9.11 20.76 18.26
C HIS A 555 10.57 20.88 17.80
N ASN A 556 10.83 20.70 16.51
CA ASN A 556 12.16 20.82 15.92
C ASN A 556 12.24 21.85 14.77
N HIS A 557 11.31 22.80 14.71
CA HIS A 557 11.25 23.84 13.68
C HIS A 557 11.23 23.26 12.24
N ALA A 558 10.44 22.21 12.02
CA ALA A 558 10.41 21.49 10.75
C ALA A 558 9.87 22.34 9.59
N VAL A 559 10.23 21.96 8.38
CA VAL A 559 9.54 22.39 7.17
C VAL A 559 8.36 21.43 6.93
N VAL A 560 7.14 21.96 6.79
CA VAL A 560 5.94 21.16 6.51
C VAL A 560 5.39 21.56 5.15
N VAL A 561 5.40 20.63 4.23
CA VAL A 561 4.86 20.81 2.87
C VAL A 561 3.45 20.23 2.82
N TRP A 562 2.49 21.06 2.48
CA TRP A 562 1.07 20.74 2.41
C TRP A 562 0.58 20.73 0.97
N LEU A 563 -0.14 19.68 0.59
CA LEU A 563 -0.69 19.56 -0.76
C LEU A 563 -2.20 19.76 -0.76
N TYR A 564 -2.69 20.57 -1.68
CA TYR A 564 -4.08 20.77 -2.09
C TYR A 564 -4.99 21.36 -0.99
N ALA A 565 -5.63 20.51 -0.17
CA ALA A 565 -6.71 20.92 0.72
C ALA A 565 -6.51 20.43 2.18
N PRO A 566 -5.36 20.67 2.82
CA PRO A 566 -5.03 20.12 4.14
C PRO A 566 -6.02 20.60 5.21
N GLY A 567 -6.69 19.64 5.86
CA GLY A 567 -7.68 19.90 6.90
C GLY A 567 -8.95 20.62 6.42
N PHE A 568 -9.22 20.63 5.11
CA PHE A 568 -10.44 21.26 4.55
C PHE A 568 -11.72 20.75 5.19
N ILE A 569 -11.72 19.47 5.58
CA ILE A 569 -12.84 18.80 6.23
C ILE A 569 -12.53 18.66 7.72
N ASN A 570 -13.43 19.20 8.58
CA ASN A 570 -13.45 18.89 10.00
C ASN A 570 -14.75 18.14 10.30
N PRO A 571 -14.71 16.83 10.57
CA PRO A 571 -15.92 16.01 10.72
C PRO A 571 -16.76 16.42 11.93
N ASN A 572 -16.16 17.12 12.92
CA ASN A 572 -16.80 17.56 14.16
C ASN A 572 -17.36 18.98 14.10
N ALA A 573 -17.01 19.77 13.08
CA ALA A 573 -17.49 21.14 12.95
C ALA A 573 -18.95 21.19 12.45
N GLU A 574 -19.68 22.27 12.79
CA GLU A 574 -21.02 22.54 12.26
C GLU A 574 -20.98 22.71 10.74
N LYS A 575 -20.05 23.51 10.22
CA LYS A 575 -19.69 23.61 8.80
C LYS A 575 -18.41 22.81 8.61
N ARG A 576 -18.55 21.59 8.06
CA ARG A 576 -17.42 20.66 7.95
C ARG A 576 -16.39 21.08 6.91
N MET A 577 -16.84 21.62 5.78
CA MET A 577 -15.98 21.99 4.65
C MET A 577 -15.79 23.49 4.59
N SER A 578 -14.58 23.97 4.92
CA SER A 578 -14.29 25.40 5.02
C SER A 578 -12.83 25.73 4.73
N ASN A 579 -12.59 26.85 4.03
CA ASN A 579 -11.24 27.41 3.88
C ASN A 579 -10.60 27.75 5.22
N GLU A 580 -11.40 28.19 6.21
CA GLU A 580 -10.94 28.49 7.57
C GLU A 580 -10.30 27.26 8.22
N ASN A 581 -10.76 26.04 7.90
CA ASN A 581 -10.15 24.81 8.38
C ASN A 581 -8.75 24.61 7.79
N ILE A 582 -8.55 24.96 6.51
CA ILE A 582 -7.23 24.95 5.87
C ILE A 582 -6.32 25.97 6.57
N GLU A 583 -6.80 27.22 6.71
CA GLU A 583 -6.02 28.29 7.36
C GLU A 583 -5.57 27.93 8.76
N LYS A 584 -6.47 27.34 9.57
CA LYS A 584 -6.14 26.83 10.91
C LYS A 584 -5.07 25.74 10.87
N THR A 585 -5.06 24.93 9.82
CA THR A 585 -4.10 23.82 9.66
C THR A 585 -2.72 24.35 9.30
N ILE A 586 -2.64 25.15 8.21
CA ILE A 586 -1.37 25.52 7.59
C ILE A 586 -0.83 26.89 8.02
N GLY A 587 -1.67 27.75 8.63
CA GLY A 587 -1.29 29.12 9.03
C GLY A 587 -1.18 30.11 7.87
N ILE A 588 -1.67 29.77 6.68
CA ILE A 588 -1.69 30.58 5.47
C ILE A 588 -3.15 30.75 5.04
N SER A 589 -3.57 31.99 4.78
CA SER A 589 -4.93 32.28 4.30
C SER A 589 -5.11 31.87 2.85
N VAL A 590 -6.24 31.23 2.56
CA VAL A 590 -6.54 30.67 1.23
C VAL A 590 -7.93 31.09 0.75
N ALA A 591 -8.05 31.27 -0.56
CA ALA A 591 -9.33 31.43 -1.25
C ALA A 591 -9.62 30.23 -2.16
N ARG A 592 -10.88 30.00 -2.47
CA ARG A 592 -11.38 28.85 -3.22
C ARG A 592 -12.24 29.29 -4.39
N LEU A 593 -12.14 28.54 -5.50
CA LEU A 593 -13.03 28.61 -6.64
C LEU A 593 -13.63 27.23 -6.88
N ASP A 594 -14.96 27.16 -6.88
CA ASP A 594 -15.71 25.91 -7.11
C ASP A 594 -15.91 25.70 -8.63
N GLU A 595 -14.82 25.61 -9.33
CA GLU A 595 -14.77 25.40 -10.78
C GLU A 595 -13.59 24.50 -11.18
N THR A 596 -13.73 23.79 -12.29
CA THR A 596 -12.67 22.94 -12.85
C THR A 596 -11.58 23.81 -13.48
N ARG A 597 -10.34 23.67 -13.03
CA ARG A 597 -9.21 24.47 -13.48
C ARG A 597 -7.95 23.63 -13.71
N SER A 598 -7.06 24.15 -14.56
CA SER A 598 -5.73 23.60 -14.74
C SER A 598 -4.89 23.84 -13.47
N PRO A 599 -4.23 22.80 -12.92
CA PRO A 599 -3.37 22.93 -11.74
C PRO A 599 -1.99 23.52 -12.06
N ARG A 600 -1.69 23.79 -13.34
CA ARG A 600 -0.35 24.19 -13.79
C ARG A 600 0.07 25.52 -13.23
N PHE A 601 1.27 25.56 -12.63
CA PHE A 601 1.90 26.79 -12.13
C PHE A 601 3.37 26.86 -12.54
N ARG A 602 3.99 28.05 -12.39
CA ARG A 602 5.43 28.28 -12.52
C ARG A 602 5.97 28.88 -11.24
N VAL A 603 7.21 28.53 -10.90
CA VAL A 603 7.96 29.20 -9.84
C VAL A 603 8.39 30.59 -10.34
N ILE A 604 8.45 31.57 -9.45
CA ILE A 604 8.67 32.98 -9.82
C ILE A 604 9.96 33.60 -9.25
N PRO A 605 10.39 33.39 -8.00
CA PRO A 605 11.65 33.98 -7.55
C PRO A 605 12.85 33.31 -8.23
N GLU A 606 13.83 34.12 -8.71
CA GLU A 606 15.02 33.60 -9.39
C GLU A 606 16.02 32.99 -8.38
N ASP A 607 16.23 33.61 -7.22
CA ASP A 607 17.26 33.24 -6.25
C ASP A 607 16.69 32.88 -4.87
N HIS A 608 15.59 32.17 -4.80
CA HIS A 608 15.03 31.75 -3.51
C HIS A 608 15.68 30.44 -3.02
N PRO A 609 16.20 30.36 -1.76
CA PRO A 609 16.91 29.18 -1.25
C PRO A 609 16.06 27.89 -1.28
N ALA A 610 14.75 28.01 -1.03
CA ALA A 610 13.83 26.88 -1.07
C ALA A 610 13.46 26.40 -2.50
N LEU A 611 14.04 26.99 -3.56
CA LEU A 611 13.78 26.65 -4.97
C LEU A 611 15.08 26.28 -5.72
N LYS A 612 16.09 25.82 -5.02
CA LYS A 612 17.45 25.59 -5.54
C LYS A 612 17.49 24.66 -6.76
N PHE A 613 16.70 23.59 -6.77
CA PHE A 613 16.67 22.61 -7.86
C PHE A 613 15.49 22.82 -8.82
N ALA A 614 14.71 23.89 -8.64
CA ALA A 614 13.56 24.17 -9.48
C ALA A 614 13.98 24.50 -10.92
N ASP A 615 13.37 23.81 -11.88
CA ASP A 615 13.47 24.16 -13.30
C ASP A 615 12.55 25.36 -13.61
N ARG A 616 13.12 26.50 -13.99
CA ARG A 616 12.41 27.75 -14.20
C ARG A 616 11.52 27.75 -15.46
N ASP A 617 11.83 26.90 -16.40
CA ASP A 617 11.07 26.76 -17.64
C ASP A 617 9.92 25.78 -17.55
N ARG A 618 9.94 24.92 -16.51
CA ARG A 618 8.95 23.88 -16.27
C ARG A 618 7.62 24.44 -15.76
N ARG A 619 6.56 23.73 -16.10
CA ARG A 619 5.23 23.88 -15.51
C ARG A 619 5.03 22.76 -14.49
N TYR A 620 4.65 23.13 -13.29
CA TYR A 620 4.42 22.24 -12.15
C TYR A 620 2.93 22.03 -11.90
N GLY A 621 2.57 21.17 -10.94
CA GLY A 621 1.22 20.98 -10.45
C GLY A 621 0.49 19.74 -11.02
N TYR A 622 1.16 18.91 -11.80
CA TYR A 622 0.63 17.68 -12.37
C TYR A 622 1.75 16.63 -12.55
N ILE A 623 1.37 15.37 -12.73
CA ILE A 623 2.30 14.32 -13.11
C ILE A 623 2.52 14.45 -14.63
N ASP A 624 3.73 14.76 -15.04
CA ASP A 624 4.15 14.88 -16.46
C ASP A 624 5.06 13.74 -16.90
N ARG A 625 5.26 12.75 -16.03
CA ARG A 625 5.92 11.48 -16.37
C ARG A 625 4.88 10.50 -16.87
N ASP A 626 5.29 9.65 -17.79
CA ASP A 626 4.49 8.49 -18.11
C ASP A 626 4.46 7.58 -16.90
N VAL A 627 3.30 7.42 -16.30
CA VAL A 627 3.06 6.44 -15.26
C VAL A 627 2.54 5.19 -15.95
N HIS A 628 3.46 4.27 -16.20
CA HIS A 628 3.12 3.01 -16.84
C HIS A 628 2.50 2.05 -15.82
N SER A 629 1.24 1.68 -16.03
CA SER A 629 0.64 0.54 -15.37
C SER A 629 0.89 -0.70 -16.23
N ASN A 630 1.89 -1.48 -15.86
CA ASN A 630 2.47 -2.48 -16.75
C ASN A 630 1.68 -3.77 -16.88
N VAL A 631 0.68 -4.01 -16.04
CA VAL A 631 0.03 -5.32 -15.98
C VAL A 631 -1.44 -5.25 -16.35
N TRP A 632 -2.14 -4.18 -15.97
CA TRP A 632 -3.60 -4.18 -15.99
C TRP A 632 -4.26 -2.98 -16.71
N LEU A 633 -3.63 -1.80 -16.74
CA LEU A 633 -4.33 -0.56 -17.08
C LEU A 633 -3.69 0.28 -18.21
N GLY A 634 -2.54 -0.08 -18.74
CA GLY A 634 -1.82 0.75 -19.72
C GLY A 634 -1.31 2.07 -19.08
N THR A 635 -1.07 3.10 -19.88
CA THR A 635 -0.67 4.42 -19.38
C THR A 635 -1.88 5.14 -18.80
N VAL A 636 -1.86 5.45 -17.51
CA VAL A 636 -2.90 6.24 -16.87
C VAL A 636 -2.49 7.72 -16.95
N LEU A 637 -3.29 8.49 -17.68
CA LEU A 637 -3.12 9.93 -17.71
C LEU A 637 -3.85 10.54 -16.52
N THR A 638 -3.09 11.19 -15.63
CA THR A 638 -3.70 11.98 -14.56
C THR A 638 -4.48 13.14 -15.19
N PRO A 639 -5.73 13.40 -14.77
CA PRO A 639 -6.47 14.51 -15.30
C PRO A 639 -5.70 15.82 -15.02
N PRO A 640 -5.45 16.67 -16.02
CA PRO A 640 -4.73 17.91 -15.83
C PRO A 640 -5.63 19.00 -15.20
N TYR A 641 -6.63 18.62 -14.42
CA TYR A 641 -7.63 19.51 -13.85
C TYR A 641 -7.87 19.19 -12.37
N MET A 642 -8.24 20.23 -11.62
CA MET A 642 -8.66 20.14 -10.23
C MET A 642 -9.97 20.90 -9.99
N ASN A 643 -10.80 20.41 -9.07
CA ASN A 643 -12.04 21.06 -8.64
C ASN A 643 -12.38 20.57 -7.22
N PRO A 644 -12.56 21.42 -6.20
CA PRO A 644 -12.35 22.88 -6.23
C PRO A 644 -10.88 23.25 -6.43
N SER A 645 -10.61 24.45 -6.86
CA SER A 645 -9.26 25.01 -6.92
C SER A 645 -9.03 26.00 -5.78
N PHE A 646 -7.83 25.94 -5.19
CA PHE A 646 -7.41 26.85 -4.14
C PHE A 646 -6.31 27.78 -4.63
N PHE A 647 -6.16 28.94 -3.99
CA PHE A 647 -5.03 29.83 -4.19
C PHE A 647 -4.74 30.59 -2.88
N ILE A 648 -3.50 31.03 -2.72
CA ILE A 648 -3.05 31.77 -1.55
C ILE A 648 -3.63 33.20 -1.60
N ASP A 649 -4.26 33.62 -0.49
CA ASP A 649 -4.80 34.97 -0.27
C ASP A 649 -4.26 35.54 1.06
N ASP A 650 -2.95 35.46 1.21
CA ASP A 650 -2.21 35.85 2.41
C ASP A 650 -1.12 36.88 2.02
N LYS A 651 -1.16 38.06 2.65
CA LYS A 651 -0.24 39.17 2.33
C LYS A 651 1.14 38.97 2.96
N ASP A 652 1.22 38.16 4.00
CA ASP A 652 2.46 37.95 4.76
C ASP A 652 3.17 36.65 4.32
N ALA A 653 2.60 35.91 3.37
CA ALA A 653 3.20 34.72 2.80
C ALA A 653 4.17 35.07 1.66
N ASP A 654 5.33 34.43 1.66
CA ASP A 654 6.29 34.51 0.57
C ASP A 654 5.82 33.66 -0.63
N ILE A 655 5.51 34.33 -1.73
CA ILE A 655 4.93 33.67 -2.91
C ILE A 655 6.04 33.07 -3.77
N LEU A 656 6.08 31.75 -3.84
CA LEU A 656 7.07 30.97 -4.59
C LEU A 656 6.60 30.59 -6.01
N GLY A 657 5.29 30.57 -6.27
CA GLY A 657 4.76 30.16 -7.57
C GLY A 657 3.37 30.71 -7.86
N ARG A 658 3.05 30.83 -9.17
CA ARG A 658 1.77 31.35 -9.65
C ARG A 658 1.16 30.47 -10.73
N TYR A 659 -0.17 30.33 -10.70
CA TYR A 659 -0.90 29.62 -11.75
C TYR A 659 -0.65 30.23 -13.13
N CYS A 660 -0.47 29.37 -14.12
CA CYS A 660 -0.25 29.79 -15.50
C CYS A 660 -1.49 30.43 -16.14
N ILE A 661 -2.69 30.05 -15.66
CA ILE A 661 -3.95 30.44 -16.26
C ILE A 661 -4.32 31.91 -15.94
N ASP A 662 -4.05 32.40 -14.74
CA ASP A 662 -4.52 33.72 -14.27
C ASP A 662 -3.54 34.46 -13.34
N GLY A 663 -2.38 33.87 -13.07
CA GLY A 663 -1.36 34.48 -12.22
C GLY A 663 -1.66 34.51 -10.72
N LYS A 664 -2.75 33.86 -10.25
CA LYS A 664 -3.02 33.73 -8.81
C LYS A 664 -1.91 32.94 -8.11
N PRO A 665 -1.60 33.25 -6.85
CA PRO A 665 -0.58 32.50 -6.10
C PRO A 665 -0.98 31.03 -5.92
N ALA A 666 -0.05 30.11 -6.26
CA ALA A 666 -0.25 28.66 -6.27
C ALA A 666 0.68 27.91 -5.31
N LEU A 667 1.83 28.50 -5.00
CA LEU A 667 2.83 27.97 -4.08
C LEU A 667 3.33 29.11 -3.20
N ALA A 668 3.36 28.92 -1.89
CA ALA A 668 3.85 29.91 -0.95
C ALA A 668 4.50 29.27 0.28
N MET A 669 5.30 30.08 1.00
CA MET A 669 5.94 29.71 2.25
C MET A 669 5.69 30.76 3.33
N LYS A 670 5.57 30.34 4.58
CA LYS A 670 5.38 31.26 5.71
C LYS A 670 5.87 30.61 7.01
N GLU A 671 6.58 31.39 7.83
CA GLU A 671 6.86 30.99 9.20
C GLU A 671 5.60 31.11 10.05
N THR A 672 5.21 30.03 10.73
CA THR A 672 3.97 29.98 11.51
C THR A 672 4.02 29.00 12.65
N GLY A 673 3.73 29.45 13.87
CA GLY A 673 3.58 28.56 15.03
C GLY A 673 4.81 27.73 15.38
N GLY A 674 6.01 28.19 15.02
CA GLY A 674 7.30 27.55 15.32
C GLY A 674 7.80 26.55 14.27
N PHE A 675 7.17 26.51 13.09
CA PHE A 675 7.62 25.72 11.95
C PHE A 675 7.44 26.51 10.64
N THR A 676 8.13 26.09 9.58
CA THR A 676 7.98 26.68 8.24
C THR A 676 6.88 25.93 7.49
N SER A 677 5.77 26.60 7.17
CA SER A 677 4.66 26.09 6.37
C SER A 677 4.90 26.37 4.90
N VAL A 678 4.95 25.36 4.05
CA VAL A 678 4.99 25.46 2.58
C VAL A 678 3.68 24.91 2.04
N TYR A 679 2.91 25.73 1.36
CA TYR A 679 1.62 25.32 0.81
C TYR A 679 1.62 25.29 -0.70
N CYS A 680 1.34 24.13 -1.27
CA CYS A 680 1.10 23.89 -2.70
C CYS A 680 -0.40 23.70 -2.92
N ALA A 681 -1.07 24.68 -3.51
CA ALA A 681 -2.50 24.65 -3.79
C ALA A 681 -2.90 23.60 -4.86
N PRO A 682 -2.08 23.27 -5.87
CA PRO A 682 -2.22 22.04 -6.66
C PRO A 682 -2.02 20.74 -5.86
N GLN A 683 -2.52 19.65 -6.42
CA GLN A 683 -2.49 18.32 -5.79
C GLN A 683 -1.11 17.66 -5.83
N ILE A 684 -0.23 18.06 -6.76
CA ILE A 684 1.04 17.40 -7.03
C ILE A 684 2.19 18.41 -6.98
N LEU A 685 3.26 18.00 -6.33
CA LEU A 685 4.52 18.73 -6.28
C LEU A 685 5.65 17.80 -6.78
N ARG A 686 6.39 18.25 -7.79
CA ARG A 686 7.43 17.47 -8.45
C ARG A 686 8.64 17.21 -7.53
N SER A 687 9.32 16.09 -7.76
CA SER A 687 10.49 15.63 -6.98
C SER A 687 11.56 16.71 -6.79
N GLU A 688 11.89 17.50 -7.81
CA GLU A 688 12.90 18.57 -7.74
C GLU A 688 12.49 19.73 -6.81
N LEU A 689 11.20 20.03 -6.68
CA LEU A 689 10.73 21.01 -5.71
C LEU A 689 10.76 20.45 -4.29
N ILE A 690 10.39 19.18 -4.11
CA ILE A 690 10.49 18.50 -2.80
C ILE A 690 11.97 18.43 -2.38
N ALA A 691 12.88 18.08 -3.30
CA ALA A 691 14.33 18.09 -3.04
C ALA A 691 14.84 19.46 -2.62
N SER A 692 14.33 20.54 -3.25
CA SER A 692 14.66 21.90 -2.88
C SER A 692 14.22 22.24 -1.45
N PHE A 693 13.00 21.87 -1.06
CA PHE A 693 12.51 22.04 0.31
C PHE A 693 13.23 21.15 1.30
N ALA A 694 13.62 19.93 0.91
CA ALA A 694 14.40 19.02 1.74
C ALA A 694 15.80 19.62 2.05
N GLU A 695 16.50 20.14 1.05
CA GLU A 695 17.78 20.81 1.28
C GLU A 695 17.63 22.08 2.11
N PHE A 696 16.59 22.88 1.84
CA PHE A 696 16.26 24.06 2.65
C PHE A 696 16.02 23.70 4.13
N ALA A 697 15.37 22.57 4.38
CA ALA A 697 15.18 21.99 5.72
C ALA A 697 16.46 21.39 6.34
N GLY A 698 17.55 21.34 5.59
CA GLY A 698 18.81 20.72 6.03
C GLY A 698 18.81 19.20 5.99
N CYS A 699 17.96 18.57 5.17
CA CYS A 699 18.01 17.14 4.91
C CYS A 699 19.21 16.79 4.03
N HIS A 700 19.76 15.58 4.23
CA HIS A 700 20.82 15.08 3.37
C HIS A 700 20.26 14.51 2.08
N LEU A 701 20.75 14.97 0.91
CA LEU A 701 20.45 14.43 -0.40
C LEU A 701 21.64 13.60 -0.89
N TYR A 702 21.39 12.33 -1.23
CA TYR A 702 22.41 11.41 -1.74
C TYR A 702 22.73 11.64 -3.21
N THR A 703 21.80 12.22 -3.97
CA THR A 703 22.01 12.67 -5.34
C THR A 703 21.11 13.86 -5.66
N HIS A 704 21.49 14.65 -6.67
CA HIS A 704 20.68 15.75 -7.21
C HIS A 704 20.08 15.40 -8.58
N THR A 705 20.15 14.12 -8.95
CA THR A 705 19.57 13.60 -10.19
C THR A 705 18.24 12.93 -9.93
N ASP A 706 17.49 12.69 -11.01
CA ASP A 706 16.15 12.10 -10.99
C ASP A 706 16.17 10.56 -10.85
N ASP A 707 17.19 10.02 -10.18
CA ASP A 707 17.36 8.59 -9.95
C ASP A 707 16.58 8.12 -8.72
N CYS A 708 16.27 6.82 -8.67
CA CYS A 708 15.67 6.22 -7.48
C CYS A 708 16.76 6.01 -6.42
N VAL A 709 16.52 6.48 -5.20
CA VAL A 709 17.45 6.39 -4.08
C VAL A 709 16.83 5.60 -2.95
N PHE A 710 17.52 4.56 -2.49
CA PHE A 710 17.20 3.84 -1.27
C PHE A 710 18.41 3.92 -0.34
N ALA A 711 18.23 4.43 0.86
CA ALA A 711 19.32 4.57 1.79
C ALA A 711 18.87 4.39 3.24
N ASN A 712 19.77 3.85 4.04
CA ASN A 712 19.65 3.82 5.48
C ASN A 712 21.05 4.16 6.11
N ARG A 713 21.21 3.97 7.40
CA ARG A 713 22.49 4.22 8.10
C ARG A 713 23.70 3.50 7.50
N ASN A 714 23.46 2.33 6.88
CA ASN A 714 24.52 1.39 6.50
C ASN A 714 24.70 1.23 5.00
N PHE A 715 23.67 1.55 4.21
CA PHE A 715 23.66 1.33 2.78
C PHE A 715 23.12 2.53 2.02
N VAL A 716 23.63 2.72 0.81
CA VAL A 716 23.13 3.67 -0.18
C VAL A 716 23.00 2.97 -1.52
N THR A 717 21.83 3.03 -2.12
CA THR A 717 21.55 2.42 -3.43
C THR A 717 21.06 3.48 -4.39
N ILE A 718 21.62 3.48 -5.58
CA ILE A 718 21.16 4.26 -6.72
C ILE A 718 20.66 3.31 -7.80
N HIS A 719 19.41 3.46 -8.21
CA HIS A 719 18.85 2.81 -9.39
C HIS A 719 18.65 3.86 -10.48
N ALA A 720 19.35 3.70 -11.60
CA ALA A 720 19.51 4.72 -12.61
C ALA A 720 18.25 4.91 -13.47
N ALA A 721 17.65 6.08 -13.43
CA ALA A 721 16.50 6.45 -14.27
C ALA A 721 16.91 6.92 -15.69
N PHE A 722 18.19 7.14 -15.95
CA PHE A 722 18.71 7.53 -17.25
C PHE A 722 20.18 7.08 -17.40
N THR A 723 20.69 7.09 -18.62
CA THR A 723 22.12 6.82 -18.88
C THR A 723 22.91 8.11 -18.75
N GLY A 724 23.95 8.10 -17.89
CA GLY A 724 24.79 9.27 -17.68
C GLY A 724 25.67 9.20 -16.43
N LYS A 725 26.37 10.31 -16.15
CA LYS A 725 27.16 10.51 -14.94
C LYS A 725 26.28 11.07 -13.82
N ARG A 726 26.58 10.69 -12.59
CA ARG A 726 25.99 11.25 -11.36
C ARG A 726 26.99 11.29 -10.23
N THR A 727 26.78 12.21 -9.32
CA THR A 727 27.54 12.28 -8.06
C THR A 727 26.67 11.70 -6.96
N VAL A 728 27.25 10.79 -6.18
CA VAL A 728 26.64 10.24 -4.97
C VAL A 728 27.30 10.89 -3.77
N TYR A 729 26.54 11.55 -2.92
CA TYR A 729 26.97 12.24 -1.71
C TYR A 729 26.71 11.36 -0.49
N PHE A 730 27.66 11.34 0.46
CA PHE A 730 27.53 10.61 1.71
C PHE A 730 27.38 11.56 2.88
N PRO A 731 26.57 11.22 3.91
CA PRO A 731 26.35 12.10 5.05
C PRO A 731 27.60 12.28 5.91
N GLU A 732 28.48 11.30 5.88
CA GLU A 732 29.78 11.30 6.60
C GLU A 732 30.90 10.77 5.69
N GLU A 733 32.14 10.98 6.08
CA GLU A 733 33.29 10.42 5.38
C GLU A 733 33.30 8.91 5.52
N CYS A 734 33.35 8.19 4.41
CA CYS A 734 33.29 6.72 4.36
C CYS A 734 34.11 6.13 3.23
N SER A 735 34.24 4.80 3.22
CA SER A 735 34.84 4.03 2.13
C SER A 735 33.78 3.16 1.50
N PRO A 736 33.02 3.68 0.50
CA PRO A 736 31.87 3.00 -0.07
C PRO A 736 32.28 1.73 -0.83
N TYR A 737 31.78 0.58 -0.37
CA TYR A 737 32.00 -0.73 -0.96
C TYR A 737 30.79 -1.17 -1.75
N GLU A 738 30.96 -1.34 -3.08
CA GLU A 738 29.86 -1.82 -3.94
C GLU A 738 29.66 -3.32 -3.75
N VAL A 739 28.45 -3.70 -3.30
CA VAL A 739 28.21 -5.04 -2.78
C VAL A 739 28.22 -6.14 -3.84
N TYR A 740 27.81 -5.86 -5.08
CA TYR A 740 27.75 -6.85 -6.16
C TYR A 740 29.07 -6.97 -6.93
N GLU A 741 29.75 -5.86 -7.15
CA GLU A 741 31.07 -5.83 -7.81
C GLU A 741 32.20 -6.18 -6.84
N LYS A 742 31.94 -6.19 -5.54
CA LYS A 742 32.89 -6.50 -4.46
C LYS A 742 34.15 -5.64 -4.50
N ARG A 743 33.99 -4.32 -4.65
CA ARG A 743 35.09 -3.36 -4.70
C ARG A 743 34.76 -2.03 -4.04
N PHE A 744 35.79 -1.35 -3.55
CA PHE A 744 35.69 0.02 -3.08
C PHE A 744 35.66 1.02 -4.23
N TYR A 745 34.81 2.02 -4.12
CA TYR A 745 34.71 3.15 -5.05
C TYR A 745 35.45 4.41 -4.56
N GLY A 746 36.08 4.36 -3.43
CA GLY A 746 36.88 5.41 -2.81
C GLY A 746 37.26 5.03 -1.40
N HIS A 747 38.19 5.76 -0.81
CA HIS A 747 38.59 5.62 0.59
C HIS A 747 38.54 6.96 1.30
N ASN A 748 37.83 7.04 2.43
CA ASN A 748 37.65 8.26 3.21
C ASN A 748 37.13 9.43 2.35
N VAL A 749 36.05 9.20 1.63
CA VAL A 749 35.42 10.18 0.72
C VAL A 749 34.04 10.59 1.21
N ARG A 750 33.62 11.82 0.86
CA ARG A 750 32.26 12.32 1.08
C ARG A 750 31.38 12.28 -0.15
N GLN A 751 31.98 12.00 -1.30
CA GLN A 751 31.28 11.84 -2.58
C GLN A 751 32.06 10.97 -3.55
N ILE A 752 31.36 10.38 -4.50
CA ILE A 752 31.92 9.67 -5.64
C ILE A 752 31.20 10.05 -6.92
N GLU A 753 31.89 10.00 -8.06
CA GLU A 753 31.27 10.08 -9.38
C GLU A 753 31.14 8.68 -9.97
N VAL A 754 29.94 8.36 -10.48
CA VAL A 754 29.67 7.09 -11.15
C VAL A 754 29.00 7.32 -12.50
N SER A 755 29.30 6.46 -13.48
CA SER A 755 28.60 6.42 -14.75
C SER A 755 27.73 5.17 -14.79
N MET A 756 26.45 5.32 -15.08
CA MET A 756 25.48 4.24 -15.09
C MET A 756 24.63 4.30 -16.36
N HIS A 757 24.20 3.15 -16.85
CA HIS A 757 23.17 3.07 -17.88
C HIS A 757 21.79 3.07 -17.25
N LEU A 758 20.76 3.43 -18.02
CA LEU A 758 19.37 3.29 -17.63
C LEU A 758 19.13 1.89 -17.02
N GLY A 759 18.53 1.85 -15.85
CA GLY A 759 18.21 0.64 -15.12
C GLY A 759 19.38 0.03 -14.31
N ASP A 760 20.62 0.45 -14.46
CA ASP A 760 21.71 -0.07 -13.61
C ASP A 760 21.41 0.22 -12.12
N THR A 761 21.78 -0.74 -11.26
CA THR A 761 21.65 -0.61 -9.80
C THR A 761 23.01 -0.77 -9.15
N LEU A 762 23.47 0.25 -8.43
CA LEU A 762 24.66 0.20 -7.58
C LEU A 762 24.25 0.31 -6.12
N MET A 763 24.70 -0.61 -5.29
CA MET A 763 24.44 -0.65 -3.85
C MET A 763 25.74 -0.60 -3.07
N PHE A 764 25.91 0.45 -2.29
CA PHE A 764 27.12 0.69 -1.50
C PHE A 764 26.89 0.38 -0.02
N SER A 765 27.71 -0.51 0.55
CA SER A 765 27.89 -0.61 2.00
C SER A 765 28.79 0.55 2.48
N LEU A 766 28.33 1.29 3.48
CA LEU A 766 29.09 2.34 4.14
C LEU A 766 29.92 1.81 5.33
N ARG A 767 29.79 0.52 5.65
CA ARG A 767 30.40 -0.17 6.79
C ARG A 767 31.48 -1.17 6.40
N GLY A 768 31.98 -1.08 5.14
CA GLY A 768 33.03 -1.94 4.62
C GLY A 768 32.51 -3.15 3.85
N GLU A 769 33.37 -4.14 3.69
CA GLU A 769 33.09 -5.38 2.96
C GLU A 769 32.00 -6.20 3.67
N CYS A 770 31.09 -6.77 2.89
CA CYS A 770 29.99 -7.60 3.36
C CYS A 770 29.91 -8.94 2.62
#